data_af6faae4f164e00b3204955190993e98
#
_entry.id   af6faae4f164e00b3204955190993e98
#
_cell.length_a   1.000
_cell.length_b   1.000
_cell.length_c   1.000
_cell.angle_alpha   90.00
_cell.angle_beta   90.00
_cell.angle_gamma   90.00
#
_symmetry.space_group_name_H-M   'P 1'
#
loop_
_entity.id
_entity.type
_entity.pdbx_description
1 polymer ?
#
loop_
_entity_poly.entity_id
_entity_poly.type
_entity_poly.pdbx_seq_one_letter_code
_entity_poly.pdbx_strand_id
1 'polypeptide(L)'
;MLFRSWQGGGYLVSWCIGHLVSFAEAGQYDEKYCKWRYEDLPILPQPWQFIVPDEKKPQFEIVHSLLNRPDVDSVTAATDAGREGELIFRLVYQMAGCTKPVKRLWISSMEDAAIREGFAILRPDSDYDALYQSALCRAKADWLVGINATRLFSVLYHKTLTVGRVQTPTLKMLVDRDAKILRFQKEKYYTVGIQSGSLKADSGRIADAETANSLKEKCTGANAVCTSIRREKKAEQPPKLYDLTTLQREANRLFGFTAKQTLDYAQQLYEKKLLTYPRTDSQYLTEDMGQTVQHLVSDLLGLLPFAQGLALTAEVGRVLNSKKVSDHHAILPTAEFVKQGFTGLAESECKLMNLVCSKLLCAVAAPHEYETVIAVFSCAGNEFTAKGKTVLVPGWKEIDQRFRFTLKADGEEETETLNTLPELTEGQSYSVVSDISEHFTSPPKAYTEDTLLSAMERAGAEDMPENAERKGLGTPATRAAILEKLVQMGFVQRKGKQLVPTKDGINLAVVLPESLTSPSLTAEWENRLTEIAKGKADPDEFMAEIEAQVCQLVKTYSCISADKQNLFQSERVIIGKCPRCGENVYEGKKNFYCGNRGCQFVMWKNDRFFEQRKKAFTPKIAAALLKNGKAKIKGLYSEKTGKTYDATVLLADTGGKYVNYRVERKE
;
A
#
# COMPACT_ATOMS: atom_id res chain seq x y z
N MET A 1 -20.25 -20.81 -18.92
CA MET A 1 -21.30 -19.89 -18.42
C MET A 1 -21.15 -19.81 -16.92
N LEU A 2 -20.72 -18.69 -16.39
CA LEU A 2 -20.70 -18.46 -14.94
C LEU A 2 -22.16 -18.31 -14.49
N PHE A 3 -22.60 -19.15 -13.55
CA PHE A 3 -23.91 -18.97 -12.88
C PHE A 3 -23.92 -17.61 -12.21
N ARG A 4 -24.91 -16.77 -12.52
CA ARG A 4 -25.05 -15.41 -11.98
C ARG A 4 -26.27 -15.25 -11.05
N SER A 5 -27.02 -16.34 -10.86
CA SER A 5 -28.13 -16.45 -9.92
C SER A 5 -28.39 -17.92 -9.59
N TRP A 6 -29.03 -18.16 -8.44
CA TRP A 6 -29.51 -19.47 -7.99
C TRP A 6 -31.00 -19.37 -7.63
N GLN A 7 -31.75 -20.44 -7.86
CA GLN A 7 -33.16 -20.53 -7.49
C GLN A 7 -33.44 -21.86 -6.81
N GLY A 8 -34.09 -21.82 -5.65
CA GLY A 8 -34.50 -23.03 -4.91
C GLY A 8 -35.08 -22.66 -3.56
N GLY A 9 -35.87 -23.58 -2.99
CA GLY A 9 -36.45 -23.44 -1.64
C GLY A 9 -37.30 -22.18 -1.39
N GLY A 10 -37.92 -21.61 -2.46
CA GLY A 10 -38.66 -20.35 -2.36
C GLY A 10 -37.79 -19.09 -2.44
N TYR A 11 -36.49 -19.24 -2.71
CA TYR A 11 -35.54 -18.12 -2.82
C TYR A 11 -34.96 -17.99 -4.22
N LEU A 12 -34.70 -16.72 -4.60
CA LEU A 12 -33.83 -16.33 -5.71
C LEU A 12 -32.61 -15.62 -5.12
N VAL A 13 -31.43 -16.14 -5.39
CA VAL A 13 -30.18 -15.56 -4.87
C VAL A 13 -29.35 -15.04 -6.04
N SER A 14 -28.94 -13.78 -5.97
CA SER A 14 -27.98 -13.17 -6.89
C SER A 14 -27.03 -12.29 -6.09
N TRP A 15 -26.00 -11.76 -6.74
CA TRP A 15 -24.95 -11.01 -6.05
C TRP A 15 -24.46 -9.84 -6.88
N CYS A 16 -23.88 -8.86 -6.21
CA CYS A 16 -23.12 -7.78 -6.81
C CYS A 16 -21.64 -8.19 -6.95
N ILE A 17 -21.00 -7.78 -8.04
CA ILE A 17 -19.56 -7.93 -8.23
C ILE A 17 -18.92 -6.57 -7.89
N GLY A 18 -18.81 -6.27 -6.59
CA GLY A 18 -18.51 -4.93 -6.07
C GLY A 18 -19.64 -3.95 -6.40
N HIS A 19 -19.31 -2.65 -6.53
CA HIS A 19 -20.29 -1.64 -6.95
C HIS A 19 -20.75 -1.90 -8.40
N LEU A 20 -22.04 -2.10 -8.60
CA LEU A 20 -22.68 -2.16 -9.92
C LEU A 20 -23.14 -0.77 -10.39
N VAL A 21 -23.37 0.14 -9.46
CA VAL A 21 -23.78 1.51 -9.69
C VAL A 21 -22.68 2.46 -9.21
N SER A 22 -22.40 3.51 -9.99
CA SER A 22 -21.39 4.53 -9.69
C SER A 22 -22.00 5.92 -9.87
N PHE A 23 -21.34 6.96 -9.32
CA PHE A 23 -21.66 8.34 -9.67
C PHE A 23 -21.36 8.60 -11.15
N ALA A 24 -22.18 9.44 -11.76
CA ALA A 24 -21.97 9.94 -13.12
C ALA A 24 -20.62 10.72 -13.18
N GLU A 25 -19.97 10.65 -14.34
CA GLU A 25 -18.80 11.49 -14.60
C GLU A 25 -19.21 12.95 -14.80
N ALA A 26 -18.29 13.90 -14.56
CA ALA A 26 -18.60 15.32 -14.66
C ALA A 26 -19.20 15.73 -16.02
N GLY A 27 -18.70 15.17 -17.13
CA GLY A 27 -19.21 15.44 -18.48
C GLY A 27 -20.65 14.99 -18.73
N GLN A 28 -21.21 14.12 -17.87
CA GLN A 28 -22.60 13.66 -17.97
C GLN A 28 -23.57 14.64 -17.28
N TYR A 29 -23.09 15.46 -16.35
CA TYR A 29 -23.86 16.54 -15.75
C TYR A 29 -23.98 17.75 -16.68
N ASP A 30 -22.87 18.12 -17.36
CA ASP A 30 -22.82 19.23 -18.31
C ASP A 30 -21.64 19.01 -19.27
N GLU A 31 -21.89 19.18 -20.59
CA GLU A 31 -20.88 19.00 -21.64
C GLU A 31 -19.65 19.92 -21.45
N LYS A 32 -19.81 21.11 -20.83
CA LYS A 32 -18.70 22.00 -20.52
C LYS A 32 -17.64 21.33 -19.68
N TYR A 33 -18.01 20.40 -18.80
CA TYR A 33 -17.10 19.66 -17.93
C TYR A 33 -16.28 18.57 -18.65
N CYS A 34 -16.54 18.28 -19.95
CA CYS A 34 -15.69 17.39 -20.73
C CYS A 34 -14.29 17.98 -20.93
N LYS A 35 -14.14 19.31 -20.93
CA LYS A 35 -12.86 20.00 -20.95
C LYS A 35 -12.52 20.51 -19.55
N TRP A 36 -11.26 20.43 -19.18
CA TRP A 36 -10.80 20.91 -17.88
C TRP A 36 -10.42 22.39 -18.00
N ARG A 37 -11.17 23.25 -17.36
CA ARG A 37 -10.95 24.69 -17.34
C ARG A 37 -11.12 25.21 -15.93
N TYR A 38 -10.41 26.25 -15.56
CA TYR A 38 -10.52 26.86 -14.24
C TYR A 38 -11.89 27.51 -14.02
N GLU A 39 -12.41 28.19 -15.03
CA GLU A 39 -13.69 28.90 -15.01
C GLU A 39 -14.93 28.00 -14.81
N ASP A 40 -14.76 26.68 -15.03
CA ASP A 40 -15.80 25.68 -14.82
C ASP A 40 -15.80 25.09 -13.40
N LEU A 41 -14.90 25.56 -12.51
CA LEU A 41 -14.77 25.11 -11.13
C LEU A 41 -15.43 26.10 -10.16
N PRO A 42 -16.01 25.63 -9.05
CA PRO A 42 -16.13 24.22 -8.65
C PRO A 42 -17.27 23.47 -9.36
N ILE A 43 -17.12 22.14 -9.50
CA ILE A 43 -18.17 21.25 -9.98
C ILE A 43 -18.95 20.75 -8.77
N LEU A 44 -20.21 21.17 -8.65
CA LEU A 44 -21.13 20.82 -7.58
C LEU A 44 -22.40 20.24 -8.20
N PRO A 45 -22.52 18.91 -8.36
CA PRO A 45 -23.66 18.28 -9.02
C PRO A 45 -24.96 18.43 -8.23
N GLN A 46 -26.01 18.91 -8.90
CA GLN A 46 -27.37 18.94 -8.35
C GLN A 46 -28.38 18.78 -9.50
N PRO A 47 -29.24 17.75 -9.47
CA PRO A 47 -29.22 16.61 -8.55
C PRO A 47 -28.06 15.66 -8.84
N TRP A 48 -27.68 14.83 -7.87
CA TRP A 48 -26.72 13.75 -8.06
C TRP A 48 -27.28 12.70 -9.03
N GLN A 49 -26.44 12.30 -9.98
CA GLN A 49 -26.79 11.27 -10.98
C GLN A 49 -25.94 10.02 -10.77
N PHE A 50 -26.59 8.87 -10.98
CA PHE A 50 -25.95 7.57 -10.86
C PHE A 50 -26.02 6.85 -12.21
N ILE A 51 -25.02 6.04 -12.50
CA ILE A 51 -24.90 5.27 -13.74
C ILE A 51 -24.50 3.83 -13.44
N VAL A 52 -24.84 2.93 -14.36
CA VAL A 52 -24.29 1.58 -14.41
C VAL A 52 -23.17 1.56 -15.46
N PRO A 53 -21.88 1.42 -15.07
CA PRO A 53 -20.78 1.31 -16.02
C PRO A 53 -20.98 0.16 -16.99
N ASP A 54 -20.51 0.29 -18.25
CA ASP A 54 -20.75 -0.69 -19.30
C ASP A 54 -20.31 -2.11 -18.94
N GLU A 55 -19.15 -2.23 -18.28
CA GLU A 55 -18.61 -3.52 -17.82
C GLU A 55 -19.45 -4.16 -16.70
N LYS A 56 -20.30 -3.39 -16.01
CA LYS A 56 -21.18 -3.85 -14.93
C LYS A 56 -22.59 -4.15 -15.39
N LYS A 57 -23.01 -3.63 -16.56
CA LYS A 57 -24.36 -3.81 -17.11
C LYS A 57 -24.83 -5.27 -17.14
N PRO A 58 -24.01 -6.25 -17.59
CA PRO A 58 -24.49 -7.62 -17.68
C PRO A 58 -24.92 -8.24 -16.34
N GLN A 59 -24.25 -7.86 -15.24
CA GLN A 59 -24.63 -8.32 -13.90
C GLN A 59 -25.80 -7.49 -13.35
N PHE A 60 -25.79 -6.18 -13.58
CA PHE A 60 -26.88 -5.31 -13.16
C PHE A 60 -28.21 -5.71 -13.79
N GLU A 61 -28.26 -6.03 -15.09
CA GLU A 61 -29.48 -6.46 -15.78
C GLU A 61 -30.06 -7.73 -15.19
N ILE A 62 -29.23 -8.68 -14.77
CA ILE A 62 -29.69 -9.89 -14.09
C ILE A 62 -30.32 -9.53 -12.75
N VAL A 63 -29.64 -8.75 -11.92
CA VAL A 63 -30.16 -8.32 -10.60
C VAL A 63 -31.44 -7.49 -10.79
N HIS A 64 -31.45 -6.55 -11.74
CA HIS A 64 -32.64 -5.75 -12.10
C HIS A 64 -33.84 -6.63 -12.47
N SER A 65 -33.62 -7.61 -13.35
CA SER A 65 -34.70 -8.52 -13.78
C SER A 65 -35.24 -9.36 -12.62
N LEU A 66 -34.38 -9.84 -11.73
CA LEU A 66 -34.78 -10.62 -10.56
C LEU A 66 -35.53 -9.78 -9.52
N LEU A 67 -35.08 -8.57 -9.25
CA LEU A 67 -35.73 -7.63 -8.33
C LEU A 67 -37.16 -7.26 -8.78
N ASN A 68 -37.40 -7.17 -10.10
CA ASN A 68 -38.67 -6.76 -10.68
C ASN A 68 -39.58 -7.93 -11.13
N ARG A 69 -39.20 -9.18 -10.85
CA ARG A 69 -40.06 -10.36 -11.15
C ARG A 69 -41.40 -10.25 -10.40
N PRO A 70 -42.56 -10.52 -11.07
CA PRO A 70 -43.87 -10.41 -10.43
C PRO A 70 -44.12 -11.46 -9.35
N ASP A 71 -43.40 -12.60 -9.37
CA ASP A 71 -43.49 -13.68 -8.40
C ASP A 71 -42.51 -13.54 -7.20
N VAL A 72 -41.86 -12.39 -7.06
CA VAL A 72 -41.02 -12.04 -5.90
C VAL A 72 -41.82 -11.07 -5.02
N ASP A 73 -42.09 -11.46 -3.79
CA ASP A 73 -42.86 -10.69 -2.82
C ASP A 73 -42.03 -9.70 -2.03
N SER A 74 -40.78 -10.05 -1.71
CA SER A 74 -39.87 -9.24 -0.88
C SER A 74 -38.42 -9.46 -1.23
N VAL A 75 -37.57 -8.54 -0.81
CA VAL A 75 -36.12 -8.56 -1.04
C VAL A 75 -35.40 -8.69 0.31
N THR A 76 -34.43 -9.60 0.41
CA THR A 76 -33.52 -9.66 1.53
C THR A 76 -32.17 -9.10 1.11
N ALA A 77 -31.76 -7.98 1.68
CA ALA A 77 -30.43 -7.40 1.50
C ALA A 77 -29.43 -8.20 2.32
N ALA A 78 -28.57 -8.96 1.64
CA ALA A 78 -27.56 -9.85 2.23
C ALA A 78 -26.12 -9.43 1.81
N THR A 79 -25.92 -8.16 1.51
CA THR A 79 -24.59 -7.58 1.29
C THR A 79 -23.84 -7.46 2.61
N ASP A 80 -22.52 -7.20 2.56
CA ASP A 80 -21.66 -7.13 3.74
C ASP A 80 -22.27 -6.28 4.86
N ALA A 81 -22.05 -6.69 6.11
CA ALA A 81 -22.64 -6.08 7.31
C ALA A 81 -21.90 -4.79 7.71
N GLY A 82 -21.91 -3.79 6.81
CA GLY A 82 -21.20 -2.53 6.99
C GLY A 82 -21.71 -1.42 6.06
N ARG A 83 -21.16 -0.22 6.21
CA ARG A 83 -21.52 0.98 5.42
C ARG A 83 -21.44 0.72 3.91
N GLU A 84 -20.39 0.03 3.46
CA GLU A 84 -20.13 -0.21 2.04
C GLU A 84 -21.16 -1.19 1.45
N GLY A 85 -21.48 -2.28 2.19
CA GLY A 85 -22.50 -3.24 1.76
C GLY A 85 -23.89 -2.60 1.67
N GLU A 86 -24.20 -1.69 2.60
CA GLU A 86 -25.45 -0.93 2.57
C GLU A 86 -25.54 -0.01 1.36
N LEU A 87 -24.45 0.71 1.05
CA LEU A 87 -24.36 1.59 -0.12
C LEU A 87 -24.53 0.80 -1.43
N ILE A 88 -23.83 -0.34 -1.57
CA ILE A 88 -23.93 -1.20 -2.75
C ILE A 88 -25.37 -1.65 -2.99
N PHE A 89 -26.03 -2.17 -1.94
CA PHE A 89 -27.40 -2.64 -2.05
C PHE A 89 -28.38 -1.51 -2.42
N ARG A 90 -28.37 -0.41 -1.65
CA ARG A 90 -29.33 0.69 -1.84
C ARG A 90 -29.23 1.34 -3.22
N LEU A 91 -28.02 1.56 -3.72
CA LEU A 91 -27.84 2.14 -5.06
C LEU A 91 -28.36 1.19 -6.15
N VAL A 92 -28.14 -0.11 -6.03
CA VAL A 92 -28.66 -1.10 -6.99
C VAL A 92 -30.17 -1.19 -6.92
N TYR A 93 -30.74 -1.24 -5.71
CA TYR A 93 -32.18 -1.30 -5.51
C TYR A 93 -32.91 -0.07 -6.08
N GLN A 94 -32.38 1.12 -5.81
CA GLN A 94 -32.91 2.38 -6.34
C GLN A 94 -32.75 2.46 -7.86
N MET A 95 -31.60 2.11 -8.41
CA MET A 95 -31.36 2.15 -9.86
C MET A 95 -32.20 1.12 -10.61
N ALA A 96 -32.55 0.01 -9.98
CA ALA A 96 -33.46 -0.99 -10.53
C ALA A 96 -34.95 -0.54 -10.50
N GLY A 97 -35.27 0.56 -9.82
CA GLY A 97 -36.65 1.02 -9.66
C GLY A 97 -37.53 0.04 -8.89
N CYS A 98 -36.92 -0.81 -8.03
CA CYS A 98 -37.67 -1.79 -7.24
C CYS A 98 -38.41 -1.09 -6.09
N THR A 99 -39.67 -1.49 -5.84
CA THR A 99 -40.49 -0.93 -4.76
C THR A 99 -40.97 -1.99 -3.75
N LYS A 100 -40.43 -3.21 -3.84
CA LYS A 100 -40.82 -4.30 -2.98
C LYS A 100 -40.29 -4.12 -1.54
N PRO A 101 -40.98 -4.67 -0.53
CA PRO A 101 -40.50 -4.60 0.84
C PRO A 101 -39.09 -5.20 0.99
N VAL A 102 -38.24 -4.51 1.73
CA VAL A 102 -36.84 -4.94 1.99
C VAL A 102 -36.67 -5.30 3.45
N LYS A 103 -35.96 -6.39 3.69
CA LYS A 103 -35.44 -6.77 5.00
C LYS A 103 -33.91 -6.93 4.91
N ARG A 104 -33.24 -6.69 6.01
CA ARG A 104 -31.77 -6.76 6.10
C ARG A 104 -31.32 -8.01 6.85
N LEU A 105 -30.49 -8.82 6.20
CA LEU A 105 -29.71 -9.89 6.82
C LEU A 105 -28.37 -9.28 7.28
N TRP A 106 -28.11 -9.34 8.59
CA TRP A 106 -26.92 -8.77 9.18
C TRP A 106 -26.10 -9.85 9.88
N ILE A 107 -25.11 -10.38 9.20
CA ILE A 107 -24.23 -11.47 9.69
C ILE A 107 -22.78 -11.16 9.33
N SER A 108 -21.84 -11.54 10.20
CA SER A 108 -20.39 -11.45 9.98
C SER A 108 -19.69 -12.81 10.01
N SER A 109 -20.47 -13.90 10.14
CA SER A 109 -20.01 -15.28 10.01
C SER A 109 -20.79 -15.99 8.91
N MET A 110 -20.11 -16.85 8.14
CA MET A 110 -20.73 -17.69 7.09
C MET A 110 -20.97 -19.14 7.55
N GLU A 111 -20.92 -19.39 8.85
CA GLU A 111 -21.32 -20.68 9.42
C GLU A 111 -22.84 -20.89 9.26
N ASP A 112 -23.25 -22.13 8.96
CA ASP A 112 -24.66 -22.48 8.74
C ASP A 112 -25.57 -22.02 9.89
N ALA A 113 -25.10 -22.12 11.12
CA ALA A 113 -25.83 -21.70 12.32
C ALA A 113 -26.07 -20.16 12.30
N ALA A 114 -25.05 -19.37 12.03
CA ALA A 114 -25.13 -17.91 11.96
C ALA A 114 -26.07 -17.44 10.84
N ILE A 115 -26.02 -18.10 9.67
CA ILE A 115 -26.92 -17.81 8.55
C ILE A 115 -28.37 -18.08 8.95
N ARG A 116 -28.67 -19.24 9.55
CA ARG A 116 -30.03 -19.62 9.98
C ARG A 116 -30.58 -18.66 11.03
N GLU A 117 -29.77 -18.31 12.03
CA GLU A 117 -30.14 -17.37 13.08
C GLU A 117 -30.39 -15.96 12.45
N GLY A 118 -29.51 -15.50 11.56
CA GLY A 118 -29.68 -14.23 10.86
C GLY A 118 -30.98 -14.15 10.09
N PHE A 119 -31.37 -15.22 9.38
CA PHE A 119 -32.67 -15.30 8.69
C PHE A 119 -33.87 -15.32 9.64
N ALA A 120 -33.70 -15.85 10.85
CA ALA A 120 -34.76 -15.84 11.87
C ALA A 120 -35.00 -14.45 12.47
N ILE A 121 -34.00 -13.54 12.43
CA ILE A 121 -34.03 -12.21 13.04
C ILE A 121 -33.87 -11.05 12.04
N LEU A 122 -34.33 -11.25 10.79
CA LEU A 122 -34.28 -10.21 9.76
C LEU A 122 -34.87 -8.89 10.25
N ARG A 123 -34.16 -7.79 10.05
CA ARG A 123 -34.55 -6.44 10.47
C ARG A 123 -35.16 -5.63 9.31
N PRO A 124 -35.99 -4.64 9.61
CA PRO A 124 -36.40 -3.66 8.60
C PRO A 124 -35.19 -2.94 8.00
N ASP A 125 -35.26 -2.67 6.71
CA ASP A 125 -34.23 -1.93 5.98
C ASP A 125 -34.05 -0.49 6.54
N SER A 126 -35.13 0.13 7.01
CA SER A 126 -35.15 1.47 7.62
C SER A 126 -34.24 1.61 8.86
N ASP A 127 -33.96 0.51 9.57
CA ASP A 127 -33.02 0.54 10.72
C ASP A 127 -31.60 0.95 10.29
N TYR A 128 -31.30 0.86 8.99
CA TYR A 128 -29.97 1.10 8.43
C TYR A 128 -29.89 2.41 7.59
N ASP A 129 -30.95 3.25 7.61
CA ASP A 129 -30.99 4.49 6.83
C ASP A 129 -29.85 5.44 7.21
N ALA A 130 -29.56 5.63 8.50
CA ALA A 130 -28.47 6.46 8.96
C ALA A 130 -27.08 5.93 8.50
N LEU A 131 -26.93 4.61 8.47
CA LEU A 131 -25.72 3.96 7.97
C LEU A 131 -25.53 4.19 6.47
N TYR A 132 -26.61 4.04 5.68
CA TYR A 132 -26.62 4.35 4.26
C TYR A 132 -26.27 5.82 4.00
N GLN A 133 -26.86 6.76 4.74
CA GLN A 133 -26.56 8.19 4.59
C GLN A 133 -25.10 8.50 4.86
N SER A 134 -24.51 7.89 5.91
CA SER A 134 -23.08 8.02 6.20
C SER A 134 -22.21 7.55 5.03
N ALA A 135 -22.53 6.39 4.45
CA ALA A 135 -21.81 5.85 3.30
C ALA A 135 -21.94 6.74 2.04
N LEU A 136 -23.15 7.22 1.78
CA LEU A 136 -23.46 8.08 0.63
C LEU A 136 -22.75 9.44 0.76
N CYS A 137 -22.77 10.06 1.94
CA CYS A 137 -22.07 11.32 2.22
C CYS A 137 -20.56 11.17 2.00
N ARG A 138 -19.97 10.09 2.50
CA ARG A 138 -18.57 9.81 2.27
C ARG A 138 -18.23 9.70 0.79
N ALA A 139 -19.03 8.94 0.03
CA ALA A 139 -18.79 8.74 -1.38
C ALA A 139 -18.94 10.04 -2.19
N LYS A 140 -19.96 10.88 -1.87
CA LYS A 140 -20.15 12.21 -2.46
C LYS A 140 -19.00 13.15 -2.14
N ALA A 141 -18.57 13.20 -0.88
CA ALA A 141 -17.47 14.05 -0.43
C ALA A 141 -16.12 13.65 -1.10
N ASP A 142 -15.81 12.35 -1.17
CA ASP A 142 -14.64 11.85 -1.88
C ASP A 142 -14.67 12.22 -3.38
N TRP A 143 -15.85 12.17 -4.02
CA TRP A 143 -16.05 12.59 -5.41
C TRP A 143 -15.82 14.10 -5.58
N LEU A 144 -16.45 14.94 -4.74
CA LEU A 144 -16.32 16.41 -4.80
C LEU A 144 -14.89 16.89 -4.64
N VAL A 145 -14.22 16.44 -3.58
CA VAL A 145 -12.83 16.84 -3.33
C VAL A 145 -11.90 16.28 -4.40
N GLY A 146 -12.10 15.02 -4.78
CA GLY A 146 -11.27 14.35 -5.77
C GLY A 146 -11.31 15.03 -7.14
N ILE A 147 -12.50 15.33 -7.68
CA ILE A 147 -12.63 15.92 -9.00
C ILE A 147 -12.18 17.38 -9.04
N ASN A 148 -12.62 18.18 -8.05
CA ASN A 148 -12.32 19.61 -8.04
C ASN A 148 -10.83 19.87 -7.78
N ALA A 149 -10.23 19.23 -6.78
CA ALA A 149 -8.80 19.40 -6.52
C ALA A 149 -7.94 18.85 -7.67
N THR A 150 -8.29 17.68 -8.24
CA THR A 150 -7.56 17.13 -9.39
C THR A 150 -7.58 18.09 -10.57
N ARG A 151 -8.75 18.60 -10.95
CA ARG A 151 -8.87 19.52 -12.09
C ARG A 151 -8.20 20.85 -11.82
N LEU A 152 -8.41 21.44 -10.65
CA LEU A 152 -7.81 22.69 -10.24
C LEU A 152 -6.29 22.68 -10.40
N PHE A 153 -5.62 21.77 -9.73
CA PHE A 153 -4.16 21.71 -9.78
C PHE A 153 -3.64 21.24 -11.15
N SER A 154 -4.38 20.39 -11.86
CA SER A 154 -4.01 19.96 -13.21
C SER A 154 -4.07 21.11 -14.22
N VAL A 155 -5.09 21.95 -14.15
CA VAL A 155 -5.23 23.11 -15.04
C VAL A 155 -4.15 24.15 -14.73
N LEU A 156 -3.93 24.47 -13.46
CA LEU A 156 -2.92 25.43 -13.03
C LEU A 156 -1.52 25.04 -13.51
N TYR A 157 -1.14 23.78 -13.34
CA TYR A 157 0.21 23.31 -13.67
C TYR A 157 0.35 22.69 -15.07
N HIS A 158 -0.71 22.70 -15.89
CA HIS A 158 -0.74 22.10 -17.23
C HIS A 158 -0.26 20.65 -17.28
N LYS A 159 -0.54 19.89 -16.24
CA LYS A 159 -0.16 18.50 -16.07
C LYS A 159 -1.22 17.76 -15.29
N THR A 160 -1.53 16.53 -15.65
CA THR A 160 -2.49 15.71 -14.86
C THR A 160 -1.91 15.42 -13.46
N LEU A 161 -2.54 16.02 -12.46
CA LEU A 161 -2.18 15.91 -11.05
C LEU A 161 -3.38 15.36 -10.27
N THR A 162 -3.41 14.04 -10.09
CA THR A 162 -4.50 13.40 -9.35
C THR A 162 -4.37 13.64 -7.85
N VAL A 163 -5.45 14.14 -7.27
CA VAL A 163 -5.56 14.44 -5.83
C VAL A 163 -6.67 13.56 -5.24
N GLY A 164 -6.49 13.12 -4.01
CA GLY A 164 -7.48 12.34 -3.29
C GLY A 164 -7.17 12.28 -1.80
N ARG A 165 -8.23 12.27 -0.99
CA ARG A 165 -8.17 12.36 0.48
C ARG A 165 -7.23 11.35 1.15
N VAL A 166 -7.09 10.16 0.60
CA VAL A 166 -6.17 9.13 1.13
C VAL A 166 -4.87 9.06 0.33
N GLN A 167 -4.94 9.21 -0.99
CA GLN A 167 -3.78 9.11 -1.89
C GLN A 167 -2.75 10.19 -1.59
N THR A 168 -3.18 11.43 -1.39
CA THR A 168 -2.28 12.58 -1.24
C THR A 168 -1.54 12.57 0.10
N PRO A 169 -2.18 12.33 1.27
CA PRO A 169 -1.47 12.16 2.53
C PRO A 169 -0.48 10.97 2.50
N THR A 170 -0.84 9.87 1.82
CA THR A 170 0.08 8.73 1.65
C THR A 170 1.33 9.13 0.87
N LEU A 171 1.18 9.91 -0.22
CA LEU A 171 2.32 10.47 -0.95
C LEU A 171 3.16 11.40 -0.07
N LYS A 172 2.53 12.26 0.72
CA LYS A 172 3.20 13.17 1.65
C LYS A 172 4.06 12.43 2.67
N MET A 173 3.56 11.32 3.23
CA MET A 173 4.34 10.47 4.14
C MET A 173 5.65 9.95 3.50
N LEU A 174 5.59 9.54 2.23
CA LEU A 174 6.76 9.11 1.47
C LEU A 174 7.74 10.27 1.25
N VAL A 175 7.23 11.43 0.85
CA VAL A 175 8.05 12.64 0.61
C VAL A 175 8.74 13.10 1.90
N ASP A 176 8.02 13.13 3.02
CA ASP A 176 8.59 13.53 4.32
C ASP A 176 9.65 12.53 4.82
N ARG A 177 9.44 11.24 4.58
CA ARG A 177 10.43 10.21 4.90
C ARG A 177 11.71 10.40 4.07
N ASP A 178 11.56 10.61 2.77
CA ASP A 178 12.68 10.86 1.86
C ASP A 178 13.46 12.13 2.24
N ALA A 179 12.74 13.21 2.58
CA ALA A 179 13.36 14.45 3.07
C ALA A 179 14.13 14.24 4.38
N LYS A 180 13.63 13.42 5.31
CA LYS A 180 14.35 13.07 6.54
C LYS A 180 15.63 12.26 6.25
N ILE A 181 15.59 11.37 5.26
CA ILE A 181 16.77 10.60 4.83
C ILE A 181 17.81 11.51 4.21
N LEU A 182 17.39 12.40 3.30
CA LEU A 182 18.30 13.33 2.59
C LEU A 182 18.94 14.38 3.51
N ARG A 183 18.22 14.83 4.54
CA ARG A 183 18.73 15.81 5.52
C ARG A 183 19.50 15.19 6.66
N PHE A 184 19.56 13.84 6.72
CA PHE A 184 20.23 13.14 7.82
C PHE A 184 21.73 13.40 7.81
N GLN A 185 22.26 13.84 8.95
CA GLN A 185 23.69 13.99 9.18
C GLN A 185 24.20 12.77 9.95
N LYS A 186 25.17 12.10 9.35
CA LYS A 186 25.79 10.92 9.94
C LYS A 186 26.74 11.33 11.05
N GLU A 187 26.45 10.95 12.27
CA GLU A 187 27.29 11.19 13.45
C GLU A 187 28.06 9.93 13.82
N LYS A 188 29.32 10.12 14.16
CA LYS A 188 30.22 9.07 14.62
C LYS A 188 30.16 8.97 16.15
N TYR A 189 30.15 7.78 16.67
CA TYR A 189 30.27 7.51 18.11
C TYR A 189 31.03 6.22 18.36
N TYR A 190 31.45 6.03 19.57
CA TYR A 190 32.26 4.89 20.01
C TYR A 190 31.58 4.16 21.15
N THR A 191 31.87 2.87 21.29
CA THR A 191 31.60 2.08 22.48
C THR A 191 32.88 1.34 22.88
N VAL A 192 33.12 1.21 24.19
CA VAL A 192 34.17 0.39 24.71
C VAL A 192 33.58 -0.90 25.24
N GLY A 193 34.04 -2.03 24.73
CA GLY A 193 33.64 -3.35 25.19
C GLY A 193 34.67 -3.85 26.21
N ILE A 194 34.22 -4.59 27.24
CA ILE A 194 35.03 -5.39 28.14
C ILE A 194 34.65 -6.85 27.99
N GLN A 195 35.64 -7.73 27.99
CA GLN A 195 35.48 -9.17 27.85
C GLN A 195 36.25 -9.96 28.85
N SER A 196 35.64 -11.01 29.44
CA SER A 196 36.27 -12.02 30.28
C SER A 196 35.67 -13.40 29.94
N GLY A 197 36.44 -14.24 29.23
CA GLY A 197 35.95 -15.49 28.68
C GLY A 197 34.74 -15.28 27.74
N SER A 198 33.58 -15.86 28.05
CA SER A 198 32.32 -15.69 27.31
C SER A 198 31.52 -14.44 27.71
N LEU A 199 31.89 -13.79 28.83
CA LEU A 199 31.27 -12.57 29.30
C LEU A 199 31.69 -11.39 28.41
N LYS A 200 30.70 -10.67 27.85
CA LYS A 200 30.91 -9.41 27.14
C LYS A 200 29.99 -8.36 27.72
N ALA A 201 30.52 -7.16 27.98
CA ALA A 201 29.76 -6.02 28.42
C ALA A 201 30.24 -4.75 27.71
N ASP A 202 29.30 -3.86 27.36
CA ASP A 202 29.59 -2.66 26.61
C ASP A 202 29.30 -1.41 27.44
N SER A 203 30.10 -0.35 27.20
CA SER A 203 29.86 0.98 27.73
C SER A 203 28.60 1.63 27.03
N GLY A 204 28.17 2.75 27.57
CA GLY A 204 27.28 3.65 26.81
C GLY A 204 27.97 4.26 25.59
N ARG A 205 27.24 5.09 24.83
CA ARG A 205 27.79 5.83 23.70
C ARG A 205 28.76 6.90 24.14
N ILE A 206 29.91 6.96 23.48
CA ILE A 206 30.98 7.95 23.70
C ILE A 206 31.15 8.75 22.42
N ALA A 207 31.06 10.08 22.52
CA ALA A 207 31.06 10.94 21.35
C ALA A 207 32.40 11.08 20.64
N ASP A 208 33.51 11.06 21.40
CA ASP A 208 34.83 11.32 20.88
C ASP A 208 35.78 10.14 21.08
N ALA A 209 36.80 10.03 20.19
CA ALA A 209 37.76 8.94 20.18
C ALA A 209 38.75 9.01 21.34
N GLU A 210 39.10 10.19 21.83
CA GLU A 210 40.08 10.37 22.89
C GLU A 210 39.56 9.82 24.22
N THR A 211 38.32 10.19 24.58
CA THR A 211 37.62 9.64 25.74
C THR A 211 37.47 8.11 25.65
N ALA A 212 37.11 7.59 24.45
CA ALA A 212 36.96 6.16 24.26
C ALA A 212 38.31 5.40 24.39
N ASN A 213 39.39 5.94 23.82
CA ASN A 213 40.72 5.34 23.95
C ASN A 213 41.22 5.40 25.40
N SER A 214 41.06 6.51 26.10
CA SER A 214 41.41 6.64 27.52
C SER A 214 40.66 5.63 28.39
N LEU A 215 39.37 5.42 28.13
CA LEU A 215 38.57 4.43 28.84
C LEU A 215 39.04 3.01 28.54
N LYS A 216 39.33 2.68 27.29
CA LYS A 216 39.88 1.39 26.88
C LYS A 216 41.20 1.09 27.61
N GLU A 217 42.13 2.06 27.62
CA GLU A 217 43.44 1.89 28.29
C GLU A 217 43.28 1.64 29.79
N LYS A 218 42.40 2.39 30.48
CA LYS A 218 42.12 2.22 31.90
C LYS A 218 41.50 0.87 32.25
N CYS A 219 40.68 0.31 31.32
CA CYS A 219 40.00 -0.95 31.53
C CYS A 219 40.84 -2.17 31.12
N THR A 220 41.86 -2.01 30.27
CA THR A 220 42.71 -3.13 29.81
C THR A 220 43.53 -3.70 30.95
N GLY A 221 43.31 -4.97 31.30
CA GLY A 221 43.98 -5.64 32.42
C GLY A 221 43.46 -5.25 33.81
N ALA A 222 42.42 -4.40 33.87
CA ALA A 222 41.75 -4.05 35.11
C ALA A 222 40.73 -5.14 35.51
N ASN A 223 40.25 -5.03 36.74
CA ASN A 223 39.15 -5.85 37.23
C ASN A 223 37.82 -5.14 37.09
N ALA A 224 36.88 -5.80 36.47
CA ALA A 224 35.48 -5.38 36.43
C ALA A 224 34.68 -6.08 37.52
N VAL A 225 34.03 -5.32 38.39
CA VAL A 225 33.22 -5.85 39.49
C VAL A 225 31.76 -5.81 39.10
N CYS A 226 31.07 -6.95 39.24
CA CYS A 226 29.63 -7.01 39.01
C CYS A 226 28.88 -6.25 40.13
N THR A 227 28.29 -5.14 39.81
CA THR A 227 27.63 -4.26 40.80
C THR A 227 26.15 -4.55 40.98
N SER A 228 25.48 -5.04 39.93
CA SER A 228 24.08 -5.46 40.03
C SER A 228 23.69 -6.47 38.96
N ILE A 229 22.76 -7.34 39.30
CA ILE A 229 22.19 -8.33 38.40
C ILE A 229 20.66 -8.25 38.49
N ARG A 230 20.02 -7.86 37.37
CA ARG A 230 18.55 -7.84 37.25
C ARG A 230 18.12 -8.98 36.35
N ARG A 231 17.29 -9.86 36.89
CA ARG A 231 16.65 -10.96 36.17
C ARG A 231 15.15 -10.66 36.02
N GLU A 232 14.63 -10.80 34.81
CA GLU A 232 13.23 -10.54 34.56
C GLU A 232 12.67 -11.59 33.60
N LYS A 233 11.64 -12.31 34.06
CA LYS A 233 10.88 -13.23 33.21
C LYS A 233 9.90 -12.44 32.36
N LYS A 234 9.88 -12.71 31.08
CA LYS A 234 9.01 -12.07 30.10
C LYS A 234 8.26 -13.12 29.31
N ALA A 235 6.98 -12.82 29.02
CA ALA A 235 6.13 -13.63 28.16
C ALA A 235 5.72 -12.80 26.94
N GLU A 236 6.10 -13.25 25.76
CA GLU A 236 5.64 -12.66 24.50
C GLU A 236 4.43 -13.41 24.01
N GLN A 237 3.29 -12.72 23.97
CA GLN A 237 2.02 -13.32 23.60
C GLN A 237 2.02 -13.78 22.14
N PRO A 238 1.27 -14.84 21.80
CA PRO A 238 1.06 -15.27 20.43
C PRO A 238 0.55 -14.14 19.55
N PRO A 239 0.93 -14.11 18.24
CA PRO A 239 0.42 -13.12 17.32
C PRO A 239 -1.09 -13.32 17.12
N LYS A 240 -1.77 -12.23 16.74
CA LYS A 240 -3.16 -12.31 16.29
C LYS A 240 -3.23 -12.95 14.91
N LEU A 241 -4.44 -13.36 14.51
CA LEU A 241 -4.72 -13.80 13.14
C LEU A 241 -4.51 -12.67 12.12
N TYR A 242 -4.53 -13.01 10.84
CA TYR A 242 -4.42 -12.01 9.78
C TYR A 242 -5.74 -11.30 9.49
N ASP A 243 -5.69 -9.98 9.48
CA ASP A 243 -6.47 -9.15 8.59
C ASP A 243 -5.72 -8.97 7.24
N LEU A 244 -6.35 -8.32 6.27
CA LEU A 244 -5.71 -8.12 4.96
C LEU A 244 -4.42 -7.30 5.05
N THR A 245 -4.39 -6.23 5.86
CA THR A 245 -3.21 -5.36 5.97
C THR A 245 -2.01 -6.10 6.55
N THR A 246 -2.21 -6.83 7.63
CA THR A 246 -1.12 -7.60 8.26
C THR A 246 -0.64 -8.76 7.39
N LEU A 247 -1.54 -9.41 6.63
CA LEU A 247 -1.16 -10.41 5.62
C LEU A 247 -0.30 -9.79 4.51
N GLN A 248 -0.72 -8.65 3.96
CA GLN A 248 0.03 -7.93 2.93
C GLN A 248 1.41 -7.50 3.41
N ARG A 249 1.50 -7.00 4.64
CA ARG A 249 2.75 -6.59 5.27
C ARG A 249 3.73 -7.76 5.43
N GLU A 250 3.27 -8.88 5.96
CA GLU A 250 4.12 -10.04 6.18
C GLU A 250 4.51 -10.72 4.87
N ALA A 251 3.61 -10.84 3.90
CA ALA A 251 3.91 -11.34 2.57
C ALA A 251 4.93 -10.46 1.81
N ASN A 252 4.85 -9.13 1.95
CA ASN A 252 5.86 -8.22 1.40
C ASN A 252 7.23 -8.42 2.06
N ARG A 253 7.27 -8.56 3.39
CA ARG A 253 8.50 -8.76 4.13
C ARG A 253 9.18 -10.07 3.77
N LEU A 254 8.44 -11.20 3.73
CA LEU A 254 8.99 -12.53 3.51
C LEU A 254 9.23 -12.82 2.02
N PHE A 255 8.24 -12.58 1.17
CA PHE A 255 8.26 -13.00 -0.23
C PHE A 255 8.51 -11.86 -1.22
N GLY A 256 8.47 -10.60 -0.76
CA GLY A 256 8.57 -9.42 -1.63
C GLY A 256 7.31 -9.17 -2.47
N PHE A 257 6.19 -9.81 -2.15
CA PHE A 257 4.92 -9.56 -2.84
C PHE A 257 4.46 -8.13 -2.58
N THR A 258 3.93 -7.47 -3.61
CA THR A 258 3.23 -6.20 -3.43
C THR A 258 1.90 -6.43 -2.70
N ALA A 259 1.37 -5.38 -2.08
CA ALA A 259 0.06 -5.44 -1.44
C ALA A 259 -1.04 -5.88 -2.42
N LYS A 260 -0.94 -5.43 -3.69
CA LYS A 260 -1.87 -5.86 -4.74
C LYS A 260 -1.72 -7.34 -5.08
N GLN A 261 -0.49 -7.82 -5.30
CA GLN A 261 -0.25 -9.24 -5.57
C GLN A 261 -0.79 -10.14 -4.44
N THR A 262 -0.52 -9.75 -3.18
CA THR A 262 -1.04 -10.48 -2.02
C THR A 262 -2.56 -10.55 -2.03
N LEU A 263 -3.23 -9.41 -2.31
CA LEU A 263 -4.69 -9.38 -2.44
C LEU A 263 -5.18 -10.24 -3.60
N ASP A 264 -4.54 -10.17 -4.76
CA ASP A 264 -4.94 -10.94 -5.94
C ASP A 264 -4.83 -12.46 -5.67
N TYR A 265 -3.74 -12.91 -5.04
CA TYR A 265 -3.57 -14.33 -4.66
C TYR A 265 -4.58 -14.78 -3.59
N ALA A 266 -4.80 -13.94 -2.58
CA ALA A 266 -5.81 -14.23 -1.56
C ALA A 266 -7.22 -14.29 -2.14
N GLN A 267 -7.56 -13.43 -3.10
CA GLN A 267 -8.84 -13.43 -3.81
C GLN A 267 -8.99 -14.72 -4.65
N GLN A 268 -7.96 -15.15 -5.36
CA GLN A 268 -7.97 -16.41 -6.12
C GLN A 268 -8.19 -17.63 -5.20
N LEU A 269 -7.51 -17.67 -4.06
CA LEU A 269 -7.71 -18.73 -3.06
C LEU A 269 -9.12 -18.74 -2.48
N TYR A 270 -9.69 -17.55 -2.22
CA TYR A 270 -11.09 -17.42 -1.80
C TYR A 270 -12.08 -17.92 -2.85
N GLU A 271 -11.88 -17.56 -4.12
CA GLU A 271 -12.73 -18.02 -5.24
C GLU A 271 -12.66 -19.55 -5.45
N LYS A 272 -11.51 -20.14 -5.13
CA LYS A 272 -11.32 -21.60 -5.06
C LYS A 272 -11.92 -22.22 -3.78
N LYS A 273 -12.49 -21.44 -2.87
CA LYS A 273 -13.02 -21.82 -1.56
C LYS A 273 -11.97 -22.38 -0.59
N LEU A 274 -10.71 -22.07 -0.78
CA LEU A 274 -9.58 -22.56 0.04
C LEU A 274 -9.22 -21.60 1.18
N LEU A 275 -9.62 -20.33 1.05
CA LEU A 275 -9.38 -19.26 2.02
C LEU A 275 -10.71 -18.57 2.34
N THR A 276 -10.86 -18.05 3.54
CA THR A 276 -12.00 -17.18 3.90
C THR A 276 -11.88 -15.83 3.21
N TYR A 277 -12.92 -14.99 3.28
CA TYR A 277 -12.95 -13.70 2.59
C TYR A 277 -11.77 -12.81 2.99
N PRO A 278 -10.92 -12.39 2.03
CA PRO A 278 -9.65 -11.77 2.37
C PRO A 278 -9.73 -10.27 2.71
N ARG A 279 -10.82 -9.58 2.35
CA ARG A 279 -10.94 -8.13 2.56
C ARG A 279 -11.54 -7.81 3.93
N THR A 280 -10.90 -8.27 4.97
CA THR A 280 -11.29 -8.04 6.36
C THR A 280 -10.30 -7.14 7.08
N ASP A 281 -10.77 -6.40 8.07
CA ASP A 281 -9.99 -5.63 9.04
C ASP A 281 -9.93 -6.30 10.42
N SER A 282 -10.64 -7.41 10.60
CA SER A 282 -10.63 -8.16 11.85
C SER A 282 -9.46 -9.14 11.94
N GLN A 283 -8.88 -9.22 13.12
CA GLN A 283 -7.86 -10.21 13.53
C GLN A 283 -8.44 -11.25 14.49
N TYR A 284 -9.77 -11.30 14.60
CA TYR A 284 -10.50 -12.20 15.50
C TYR A 284 -11.58 -12.96 14.75
N LEU A 285 -12.08 -14.01 15.40
CA LEU A 285 -13.16 -14.86 14.94
C LEU A 285 -14.37 -14.68 15.86
N THR A 286 -15.53 -15.08 15.37
CA THR A 286 -16.76 -15.15 16.17
C THR A 286 -16.75 -16.39 17.09
N GLU A 287 -17.45 -16.33 18.21
CA GLU A 287 -17.46 -17.41 19.22
C GLU A 287 -18.02 -18.72 18.67
N ASP A 288 -18.96 -18.69 17.72
CA ASP A 288 -19.53 -19.86 17.04
C ASP A 288 -18.49 -20.69 16.25
N MET A 289 -17.37 -20.07 15.84
CA MET A 289 -16.32 -20.75 15.08
C MET A 289 -15.37 -21.60 15.93
N GLY A 290 -15.54 -21.66 17.26
CA GLY A 290 -14.60 -22.32 18.16
C GLY A 290 -14.31 -23.78 17.81
N GLN A 291 -15.35 -24.58 17.53
CA GLN A 291 -15.21 -26.00 17.16
C GLN A 291 -14.58 -26.17 15.77
N THR A 292 -15.01 -25.36 14.79
CA THR A 292 -14.44 -25.34 13.43
C THR A 292 -12.94 -25.12 13.47
N VAL A 293 -12.50 -24.13 14.25
CA VAL A 293 -11.07 -23.81 14.39
C VAL A 293 -10.29 -24.91 15.10
N GLN A 294 -10.87 -25.54 16.12
CA GLN A 294 -10.22 -26.65 16.83
C GLN A 294 -9.94 -27.84 15.89
N HIS A 295 -10.91 -28.21 15.05
CA HIS A 295 -10.74 -29.25 14.04
C HIS A 295 -9.71 -28.84 12.99
N LEU A 296 -9.80 -27.60 12.48
CA LEU A 296 -8.88 -27.08 11.49
C LEU A 296 -7.42 -27.11 11.97
N VAL A 297 -7.16 -26.72 13.21
CA VAL A 297 -5.81 -26.78 13.80
C VAL A 297 -5.29 -28.22 13.86
N SER A 298 -6.14 -29.18 14.30
CA SER A 298 -5.78 -30.61 14.33
C SER A 298 -5.40 -31.13 12.95
N ASP A 299 -6.20 -30.82 11.94
CA ASP A 299 -5.97 -31.25 10.56
C ASP A 299 -4.70 -30.65 9.96
N LEU A 300 -4.45 -29.36 10.22
CA LEU A 300 -3.25 -28.66 9.74
C LEU A 300 -1.95 -29.20 10.33
N LEU A 301 -1.96 -29.64 11.59
CA LEU A 301 -0.79 -30.30 12.21
C LEU A 301 -0.38 -31.58 11.45
N GLY A 302 -1.34 -32.32 10.89
CA GLY A 302 -1.09 -33.50 10.06
C GLY A 302 -0.70 -33.16 8.62
N LEU A 303 -1.23 -32.05 8.07
CA LEU A 303 -1.06 -31.67 6.67
C LEU A 303 0.27 -30.95 6.38
N LEU A 304 0.74 -30.08 7.32
CA LEU A 304 1.85 -29.18 7.08
C LEU A 304 3.19 -29.81 7.45
N PRO A 305 4.17 -29.92 6.52
CA PRO A 305 5.46 -30.54 6.80
C PRO A 305 6.22 -29.89 7.97
N PHE A 306 6.18 -28.56 8.10
CA PHE A 306 6.85 -27.85 9.19
C PHE A 306 6.17 -28.04 10.56
N ALA A 307 4.93 -28.52 10.58
CA ALA A 307 4.16 -28.75 11.81
C ALA A 307 4.26 -30.19 12.31
N GLN A 308 4.83 -31.11 11.52
CA GLN A 308 4.95 -32.52 11.91
C GLN A 308 5.75 -32.66 13.19
N GLY A 309 5.21 -33.47 14.13
CA GLY A 309 5.83 -33.71 15.43
C GLY A 309 5.74 -32.54 16.41
N LEU A 310 5.00 -31.48 16.12
CA LEU A 310 4.68 -30.42 17.09
C LEU A 310 3.68 -30.92 18.13
N ALA A 311 4.02 -30.78 19.41
CA ALA A 311 3.07 -31.00 20.51
C ALA A 311 2.37 -29.65 20.80
N LEU A 312 1.24 -29.38 20.09
CA LEU A 312 0.47 -28.15 20.24
C LEU A 312 -0.81 -28.39 21.04
N THR A 313 -0.92 -27.79 22.22
CA THR A 313 -2.18 -27.64 22.94
C THR A 313 -2.79 -26.30 22.47
N ALA A 314 -3.82 -26.37 21.64
CA ALA A 314 -4.42 -25.20 21.03
C ALA A 314 -5.34 -24.46 22.01
N GLU A 315 -5.04 -23.18 22.26
CA GLU A 315 -5.87 -22.29 23.07
C GLU A 315 -6.75 -21.44 22.15
N VAL A 316 -7.76 -22.07 21.52
CA VAL A 316 -8.64 -21.44 20.52
C VAL A 316 -9.36 -20.22 21.08
N GLY A 317 -9.70 -20.17 22.36
CA GLY A 317 -10.37 -19.03 23.00
C GLY A 317 -9.62 -17.68 22.83
N ARG A 318 -8.32 -17.71 22.58
CA ARG A 318 -7.52 -16.47 22.37
C ARG A 318 -7.89 -15.73 21.09
N VAL A 319 -8.34 -16.42 20.09
CA VAL A 319 -8.67 -15.86 18.77
C VAL A 319 -10.16 -15.56 18.62
N LEU A 320 -10.99 -15.95 19.59
CA LEU A 320 -12.44 -15.74 19.57
C LEU A 320 -12.81 -14.42 20.27
N ASN A 321 -13.48 -13.53 19.55
CA ASN A 321 -14.06 -12.30 20.11
C ASN A 321 -15.03 -11.67 19.10
N SER A 322 -16.32 -12.06 19.17
CA SER A 322 -17.36 -11.53 18.25
C SER A 322 -17.50 -10.01 18.29
N LYS A 323 -17.18 -9.35 19.41
CA LYS A 323 -17.24 -7.87 19.52
C LYS A 323 -16.16 -7.15 18.71
N LYS A 324 -15.10 -7.86 18.31
CA LYS A 324 -13.99 -7.34 17.50
C LYS A 324 -14.02 -7.84 16.06
N VAL A 325 -15.10 -8.49 15.68
CA VAL A 325 -15.40 -8.83 14.29
C VAL A 325 -16.39 -7.78 13.77
N SER A 326 -15.98 -7.09 12.68
CA SER A 326 -16.82 -6.12 11.99
C SER A 326 -17.68 -6.81 10.93
N ASP A 327 -17.42 -6.54 9.67
CA ASP A 327 -18.12 -7.10 8.51
C ASP A 327 -17.76 -8.59 8.30
N HIS A 328 -16.50 -8.93 8.51
CA HIS A 328 -15.92 -10.25 8.30
C HIS A 328 -14.90 -10.60 9.39
N HIS A 329 -14.82 -11.88 9.70
CA HIS A 329 -13.80 -12.41 10.63
C HIS A 329 -12.41 -12.46 9.98
N ALA A 330 -11.38 -12.79 10.78
CA ALA A 330 -9.99 -12.91 10.32
C ALA A 330 -9.81 -13.94 9.19
N ILE A 331 -8.73 -13.79 8.42
CA ILE A 331 -8.40 -14.67 7.29
C ILE A 331 -7.94 -16.04 7.80
N LEU A 332 -8.61 -17.11 7.34
CA LEU A 332 -8.32 -18.51 7.69
C LEU A 332 -8.27 -19.40 6.44
N PRO A 333 -7.52 -20.52 6.49
CA PRO A 333 -7.75 -21.62 5.56
C PRO A 333 -9.12 -22.24 5.84
N THR A 334 -9.73 -22.89 4.85
CA THR A 334 -11.03 -23.56 4.98
C THR A 334 -10.87 -25.07 5.15
N ALA A 335 -11.95 -25.76 5.54
CA ALA A 335 -12.00 -27.22 5.52
C ALA A 335 -11.79 -27.81 4.11
N GLU A 336 -12.14 -27.06 3.06
CA GLU A 336 -11.89 -27.48 1.67
C GLU A 336 -10.40 -27.50 1.35
N PHE A 337 -9.63 -26.53 1.86
CA PHE A 337 -8.17 -26.56 1.75
C PHE A 337 -7.57 -27.80 2.43
N VAL A 338 -8.06 -28.18 3.60
CA VAL A 338 -7.57 -29.39 4.29
C VAL A 338 -7.76 -30.63 3.43
N LYS A 339 -8.91 -30.76 2.74
CA LYS A 339 -9.19 -31.89 1.86
C LYS A 339 -8.32 -31.89 0.59
N GLN A 340 -8.14 -30.75 -0.03
CA GLN A 340 -7.41 -30.61 -1.30
C GLN A 340 -5.88 -30.55 -1.08
N GLY A 341 -5.41 -29.97 0.02
CA GLY A 341 -4.01 -29.63 0.24
C GLY A 341 -3.52 -28.59 -0.76
N PHE A 342 -2.26 -28.70 -1.13
CA PHE A 342 -1.60 -27.76 -2.08
C PHE A 342 -1.76 -28.17 -3.54
N THR A 343 -2.52 -29.22 -3.83
CA THR A 343 -2.67 -29.72 -5.20
C THR A 343 -3.34 -28.68 -6.10
N GLY A 344 -2.73 -28.39 -7.26
CA GLY A 344 -3.27 -27.44 -8.25
C GLY A 344 -3.11 -25.96 -7.87
N LEU A 345 -2.34 -25.62 -6.84
CA LEU A 345 -2.00 -24.25 -6.49
C LEU A 345 -0.72 -23.79 -7.18
N ALA A 346 -0.68 -22.52 -7.57
CA ALA A 346 0.54 -21.88 -8.02
C ALA A 346 1.52 -21.67 -6.84
N GLU A 347 2.80 -21.55 -7.11
CA GLU A 347 3.83 -21.35 -6.06
C GLU A 347 3.54 -20.16 -5.14
N SER A 348 3.08 -19.04 -5.71
CA SER A 348 2.70 -17.85 -4.95
C SER A 348 1.49 -18.08 -4.04
N GLU A 349 0.50 -18.86 -4.52
CA GLU A 349 -0.66 -19.26 -3.72
C GLU A 349 -0.24 -20.22 -2.59
N CYS A 350 0.66 -21.17 -2.87
CA CYS A 350 1.23 -22.06 -1.85
C CYS A 350 1.97 -21.29 -0.76
N LYS A 351 2.80 -20.31 -1.13
CA LYS A 351 3.51 -19.45 -0.18
C LYS A 351 2.54 -18.69 0.72
N LEU A 352 1.49 -18.11 0.14
CA LEU A 352 0.48 -17.36 0.88
C LEU A 352 -0.33 -18.27 1.81
N MET A 353 -0.74 -19.44 1.34
CA MET A 353 -1.49 -20.42 2.15
C MET A 353 -0.66 -20.93 3.33
N ASN A 354 0.61 -21.29 3.11
CA ASN A 354 1.51 -21.70 4.20
C ASN A 354 1.66 -20.58 5.24
N LEU A 355 1.74 -19.33 4.80
CA LEU A 355 1.82 -18.18 5.71
C LEU A 355 0.57 -18.04 6.58
N VAL A 356 -0.64 -18.18 5.99
CA VAL A 356 -1.91 -18.12 6.73
C VAL A 356 -2.04 -19.29 7.70
N CYS A 357 -1.71 -20.51 7.27
CA CYS A 357 -1.73 -21.69 8.12
C CYS A 357 -0.75 -21.58 9.30
N SER A 358 0.49 -21.15 9.05
CA SER A 358 1.47 -20.90 10.09
C SER A 358 0.98 -19.88 11.11
N LYS A 359 0.34 -18.80 10.65
CA LYS A 359 -0.22 -17.78 11.53
C LYS A 359 -1.31 -18.32 12.43
N LEU A 360 -2.22 -19.14 11.92
CA LEU A 360 -3.26 -19.77 12.72
C LEU A 360 -2.66 -20.65 13.82
N LEU A 361 -1.71 -21.52 13.47
CA LEU A 361 -1.03 -22.38 14.46
C LEU A 361 -0.30 -21.57 15.53
N CYS A 362 0.40 -20.49 15.12
CA CYS A 362 1.06 -19.57 16.06
C CYS A 362 0.05 -18.87 16.99
N ALA A 363 -1.08 -18.41 16.46
CA ALA A 363 -2.04 -17.61 17.21
C ALA A 363 -2.72 -18.38 18.34
N VAL A 364 -2.87 -19.71 18.19
CA VAL A 364 -3.48 -20.59 19.21
C VAL A 364 -2.46 -21.28 20.09
N ALA A 365 -1.16 -21.05 19.88
CA ALA A 365 -0.09 -21.68 20.66
C ALA A 365 0.16 -20.97 22.00
N ALA A 366 0.99 -21.59 22.87
CA ALA A 366 1.42 -21.00 24.12
C ALA A 366 2.29 -19.76 23.91
N PRO A 367 2.35 -18.83 24.86
CA PRO A 367 3.28 -17.69 24.83
C PRO A 367 4.76 -18.17 24.76
N HIS A 368 5.59 -17.33 24.16
CA HIS A 368 7.06 -17.49 24.22
C HIS A 368 7.56 -16.89 25.51
N GLU A 369 8.08 -17.74 26.42
CA GLU A 369 8.59 -17.29 27.71
C GLU A 369 10.12 -17.33 27.73
N TYR A 370 10.71 -16.26 28.24
CA TYR A 370 12.15 -16.13 28.35
C TYR A 370 12.54 -15.29 29.57
N GLU A 371 13.76 -15.50 30.07
CA GLU A 371 14.36 -14.66 31.07
C GLU A 371 15.38 -13.73 30.42
N THR A 372 15.29 -12.43 30.71
CA THR A 372 16.32 -11.46 30.39
C THR A 372 17.19 -11.23 31.62
N VAL A 373 18.51 -11.22 31.44
CA VAL A 373 19.50 -10.89 32.47
C VAL A 373 20.22 -9.61 32.03
N ILE A 374 20.19 -8.59 32.87
CA ILE A 374 20.99 -7.38 32.70
C ILE A 374 21.96 -7.32 33.89
N ALA A 375 23.26 -7.43 33.60
CA ALA A 375 24.27 -7.28 34.60
C ALA A 375 25.08 -6.01 34.35
N VAL A 376 25.32 -5.23 35.41
CA VAL A 376 26.10 -4.00 35.36
C VAL A 376 27.44 -4.27 36.05
N PHE A 377 28.49 -3.84 35.41
CA PHE A 377 29.86 -3.99 35.87
C PHE A 377 30.50 -2.62 36.04
N SER A 378 31.23 -2.41 37.15
CA SER A 378 32.09 -1.24 37.33
C SER A 378 33.54 -1.62 36.99
N CYS A 379 34.11 -0.92 36.02
CA CYS A 379 35.51 -1.08 35.63
C CYS A 379 36.19 0.30 35.51
N ALA A 380 37.27 0.54 36.21
CA ALA A 380 37.97 1.84 36.24
C ALA A 380 37.03 3.05 36.47
N GLY A 381 36.00 2.89 37.33
CA GLY A 381 35.04 3.92 37.68
C GLY A 381 33.94 4.20 36.63
N ASN A 382 33.82 3.37 35.59
CA ASN A 382 32.82 3.46 34.56
C ASN A 382 31.92 2.23 34.55
N GLU A 383 30.66 2.40 34.09
CA GLU A 383 29.68 1.33 34.03
C GLU A 383 29.68 0.64 32.65
N PHE A 384 29.60 -0.68 32.67
CA PHE A 384 29.46 -1.54 31.50
C PHE A 384 28.26 -2.46 31.70
N THR A 385 27.48 -2.67 30.64
CA THR A 385 26.27 -3.46 30.70
C THR A 385 26.39 -4.72 29.83
N ALA A 386 26.20 -5.89 30.46
CA ALA A 386 26.00 -7.17 29.78
C ALA A 386 24.51 -7.52 29.71
N LYS A 387 24.05 -8.03 28.57
CA LYS A 387 22.69 -8.46 28.36
C LYS A 387 22.63 -9.90 27.90
N GLY A 388 21.86 -10.71 28.60
CA GLY A 388 21.61 -12.10 28.25
C GLY A 388 20.12 -12.39 28.08
N LYS A 389 19.81 -13.45 27.32
CA LYS A 389 18.47 -13.97 27.11
C LYS A 389 18.51 -15.50 27.16
N THR A 390 17.66 -16.09 27.97
CA THR A 390 17.46 -17.54 28.05
C THR A 390 16.01 -17.88 27.76
N VAL A 391 15.75 -18.74 26.79
CA VAL A 391 14.39 -19.20 26.47
C VAL A 391 13.97 -20.25 27.49
N LEU A 392 12.84 -20.04 28.14
CA LEU A 392 12.23 -20.96 29.10
C LEU A 392 11.18 -21.84 28.39
N VAL A 393 10.30 -21.24 27.59
CA VAL A 393 9.28 -21.92 26.80
C VAL A 393 9.34 -21.37 25.37
N PRO A 394 9.64 -22.19 24.36
CA PRO A 394 9.66 -21.74 22.97
C PRO A 394 8.31 -21.17 22.51
N GLY A 395 7.22 -21.82 22.90
CA GLY A 395 5.86 -21.40 22.57
C GLY A 395 5.63 -21.24 21.07
N TRP A 396 4.83 -20.23 20.68
CA TRP A 396 4.48 -19.96 19.29
C TRP A 396 5.70 -19.70 18.38
N LYS A 397 6.81 -19.26 18.94
CA LYS A 397 8.03 -18.97 18.14
C LYS A 397 8.67 -20.25 17.56
N GLU A 398 8.49 -21.39 18.17
CA GLU A 398 8.93 -22.67 17.58
C GLU A 398 8.26 -22.93 16.25
N ILE A 399 6.94 -22.68 16.17
CA ILE A 399 6.18 -22.86 14.93
C ILE A 399 6.65 -21.87 13.87
N ASP A 400 6.78 -20.58 14.22
CA ASP A 400 7.26 -19.54 13.32
C ASP A 400 8.68 -19.82 12.80
N GLN A 401 9.58 -20.29 13.65
CA GLN A 401 10.95 -20.66 13.26
C GLN A 401 10.96 -21.85 12.30
N ARG A 402 10.19 -22.91 12.58
CA ARG A 402 10.08 -24.07 11.68
C ARG A 402 9.53 -23.67 10.33
N PHE A 403 8.48 -22.82 10.29
CA PHE A 403 7.95 -22.29 9.05
C PHE A 403 8.99 -21.45 8.30
N ARG A 404 9.69 -20.51 8.98
CA ARG A 404 10.72 -19.68 8.34
C ARG A 404 11.90 -20.49 7.84
N PHE A 405 12.23 -21.59 8.49
CA PHE A 405 13.27 -22.50 8.02
C PHE A 405 12.93 -23.07 6.63
N THR A 406 11.64 -23.38 6.36
CA THR A 406 11.20 -23.84 5.03
C THR A 406 11.35 -22.80 3.92
N LEU A 407 11.53 -21.52 4.26
CA LEU A 407 11.68 -20.43 3.29
C LEU A 407 13.14 -20.13 2.92
N LYS A 408 14.10 -20.69 3.66
CA LYS A 408 15.54 -20.50 3.40
C LYS A 408 16.00 -21.44 2.30
N ALA A 409 16.87 -20.93 1.41
CA ALA A 409 17.60 -21.80 0.49
C ALA A 409 18.64 -22.62 1.29
N ASP A 410 18.94 -23.83 0.83
CA ASP A 410 19.87 -24.73 1.50
C ASP A 410 21.18 -24.03 1.89
N GLY A 411 21.45 -23.92 3.18
CA GLY A 411 22.75 -23.51 3.74
C GLY A 411 22.81 -22.26 4.61
N GLU A 412 21.74 -21.52 4.82
CA GLU A 412 21.74 -20.36 5.72
C GLU A 412 21.17 -20.73 7.11
N GLU A 413 22.03 -21.19 8.01
CA GLU A 413 21.72 -21.25 9.44
C GLU A 413 21.92 -19.85 10.07
N GLU A 414 20.89 -19.03 10.16
CA GLU A 414 20.81 -18.02 11.22
C GLU A 414 20.25 -18.69 12.48
N THR A 415 21.12 -19.31 13.26
CA THR A 415 20.84 -19.46 14.68
C THR A 415 20.86 -18.05 15.27
N GLU A 416 19.72 -17.55 15.77
CA GLU A 416 19.79 -16.48 16.79
C GLU A 416 20.78 -17.00 17.84
N THR A 417 21.99 -16.46 17.83
CA THR A 417 22.94 -16.71 18.89
C THR A 417 22.33 -16.11 20.16
N LEU A 418 21.62 -16.97 20.90
CA LEU A 418 21.14 -16.62 22.23
C LEU A 418 22.38 -16.24 23.05
N ASN A 419 22.49 -14.95 23.34
CA ASN A 419 23.59 -14.44 24.17
C ASN A 419 23.28 -14.87 25.62
N THR A 420 23.61 -16.13 25.93
CA THR A 420 23.49 -16.65 27.31
C THR A 420 24.67 -16.15 28.09
N LEU A 421 24.41 -15.37 29.16
CA LEU A 421 25.47 -14.99 30.08
C LEU A 421 25.91 -16.18 30.94
N PRO A 422 27.19 -16.28 31.31
CA PRO A 422 27.60 -17.25 32.31
C PRO A 422 26.94 -16.97 33.66
N GLU A 423 27.08 -17.89 34.59
CA GLU A 423 26.57 -17.68 35.95
C GLU A 423 27.34 -16.50 36.58
N LEU A 424 26.59 -15.49 37.01
CA LEU A 424 27.11 -14.25 37.53
C LEU A 424 26.67 -14.06 38.99
N THR A 425 27.57 -13.53 39.80
CA THR A 425 27.33 -13.19 41.24
C THR A 425 27.67 -11.72 41.48
N GLU A 426 26.81 -11.00 42.18
CA GLU A 426 27.09 -9.62 42.59
C GLU A 426 28.29 -9.56 43.51
N GLY A 427 29.11 -8.54 43.34
CA GLY A 427 30.40 -8.38 44.05
C GLY A 427 31.55 -9.18 43.45
N GLN A 428 31.33 -10.10 42.54
CA GLN A 428 32.37 -10.89 41.89
C GLN A 428 33.21 -10.03 40.94
N SER A 429 34.51 -10.24 40.97
CA SER A 429 35.49 -9.52 40.16
C SER A 429 35.97 -10.36 38.98
N TYR A 430 36.08 -9.76 37.81
CA TYR A 430 36.45 -10.38 36.55
C TYR A 430 37.66 -9.62 35.96
N SER A 431 38.78 -10.32 35.71
CA SER A 431 39.84 -9.72 34.92
C SER A 431 39.44 -9.57 33.48
N VAL A 432 39.48 -8.36 32.92
CA VAL A 432 38.95 -8.06 31.61
C VAL A 432 40.00 -7.55 30.64
N VAL A 433 39.82 -7.86 29.38
CA VAL A 433 40.42 -7.17 28.24
C VAL A 433 39.40 -6.23 27.64
N SER A 434 39.85 -5.09 27.12
CA SER A 434 38.94 -4.10 26.51
C SER A 434 39.27 -3.85 25.06
N ASP A 435 38.23 -3.59 24.26
CA ASP A 435 38.36 -3.16 22.90
C ASP A 435 37.48 -1.92 22.65
N ILE A 436 37.66 -1.27 21.49
CA ILE A 436 36.87 -0.12 21.07
C ILE A 436 36.22 -0.43 19.75
N SER A 437 34.91 -0.15 19.67
CA SER A 437 34.12 -0.26 18.46
C SER A 437 33.65 1.11 17.99
N GLU A 438 33.88 1.37 16.71
CA GLU A 438 33.43 2.57 16.04
C GLU A 438 32.06 2.36 15.40
N HIS A 439 31.14 3.27 15.62
CA HIS A 439 29.78 3.20 15.13
C HIS A 439 29.39 4.52 14.45
N PHE A 440 28.36 4.44 13.65
CA PHE A 440 27.75 5.60 13.03
C PHE A 440 26.23 5.55 13.19
N THR A 441 25.62 6.70 13.42
CA THR A 441 24.18 6.81 13.32
C THR A 441 23.73 6.54 11.89
N SER A 442 22.53 5.98 11.72
CA SER A 442 21.96 5.67 10.41
C SER A 442 20.66 6.45 10.19
N PRO A 443 20.37 6.87 8.94
CA PRO A 443 19.13 7.52 8.64
C PRO A 443 17.95 6.56 8.85
N PRO A 444 16.71 7.09 9.00
CA PRO A 444 15.53 6.24 8.99
C PRO A 444 15.48 5.48 7.66
N LYS A 445 15.08 4.21 7.71
CA LYS A 445 14.95 3.39 6.48
C LYS A 445 13.84 3.94 5.58
N ALA A 446 14.05 3.90 4.26
CA ALA A 446 13.01 4.20 3.28
C ALA A 446 11.80 3.28 3.50
N TYR A 447 10.61 3.76 3.16
CA TYR A 447 9.42 2.93 3.26
C TYR A 447 9.46 1.76 2.27
N THR A 448 9.08 0.58 2.75
CA THR A 448 8.61 -0.56 1.95
C THR A 448 7.09 -0.59 1.97
N GLU A 449 6.45 -1.44 1.19
CA GLU A 449 4.99 -1.59 1.30
C GLU A 449 4.57 -2.05 2.69
N ASP A 450 5.31 -2.98 3.34
CA ASP A 450 5.08 -3.36 4.75
C ASP A 450 5.06 -2.15 5.67
N THR A 451 6.12 -1.36 5.66
CA THR A 451 6.25 -0.25 6.62
C THR A 451 5.35 0.93 6.29
N LEU A 452 5.02 1.15 5.00
CA LEU A 452 4.07 2.19 4.60
C LEU A 452 2.64 1.82 4.96
N LEU A 453 2.21 0.58 4.71
CA LEU A 453 0.89 0.10 5.12
C LEU A 453 0.68 0.25 6.63
N SER A 454 1.70 -0.13 7.43
CA SER A 454 1.68 0.09 8.89
C SER A 454 1.59 1.56 9.29
N ALA A 455 2.28 2.44 8.53
CA ALA A 455 2.22 3.86 8.78
C ALA A 455 0.86 4.47 8.38
N MET A 456 0.26 4.03 7.26
CA MET A 456 -1.09 4.42 6.86
C MET A 456 -2.15 4.02 7.88
N GLU A 457 -2.02 2.83 8.46
CA GLU A 457 -2.94 2.31 9.49
C GLU A 457 -2.93 3.14 10.77
N ARG A 458 -1.77 3.70 11.14
CA ARG A 458 -1.61 4.54 12.34
C ARG A 458 -1.80 6.03 12.08
N ALA A 459 -1.78 6.46 10.83
CA ALA A 459 -1.86 7.88 10.49
C ALA A 459 -3.21 8.48 10.89
N GLY A 460 -3.22 9.45 11.80
CA GLY A 460 -4.42 10.09 12.32
C GLY A 460 -5.31 9.19 13.19
N ALA A 461 -4.86 7.97 13.53
CA ALA A 461 -5.68 7.05 14.33
C ALA A 461 -5.91 7.53 15.76
N GLU A 462 -5.02 8.38 16.30
CA GLU A 462 -5.15 8.99 17.63
C GLU A 462 -6.27 10.03 17.68
N ASP A 463 -6.57 10.65 16.54
CA ASP A 463 -7.61 11.69 16.40
C ASP A 463 -8.99 11.08 16.05
N MET A 464 -9.09 9.77 15.88
CA MET A 464 -10.32 9.08 15.53
C MET A 464 -11.00 8.46 16.77
N PRO A 465 -12.35 8.40 16.82
CA PRO A 465 -13.06 7.77 17.92
C PRO A 465 -12.70 6.28 18.02
N GLU A 466 -12.74 5.75 19.25
CA GLU A 466 -12.46 4.32 19.47
C GLU A 466 -13.37 3.37 18.67
N ASN A 467 -14.60 3.80 18.45
CA ASN A 467 -15.62 3.08 17.71
C ASN A 467 -15.74 3.53 16.24
N ALA A 468 -14.78 4.27 15.69
CA ALA A 468 -14.71 4.48 14.25
C ALA A 468 -14.62 3.14 13.55
N GLU A 469 -15.49 2.90 12.58
CA GLU A 469 -15.52 1.67 11.80
C GLU A 469 -14.15 1.40 11.13
N ARG A 470 -13.41 2.45 10.82
CA ARG A 470 -12.11 2.36 10.14
C ARG A 470 -11.12 3.38 10.70
N LYS A 471 -9.92 2.92 11.02
CA LYS A 471 -8.84 3.77 11.55
C LYS A 471 -7.71 3.93 10.53
N GLY A 472 -7.09 5.11 10.52
CA GLY A 472 -5.98 5.44 9.64
C GLY A 472 -6.38 5.88 8.23
N LEU A 473 -5.40 5.92 7.34
CA LEU A 473 -5.56 6.30 5.93
C LEU A 473 -6.00 5.10 5.10
N GLY A 474 -7.20 5.17 4.54
CA GLY A 474 -7.79 4.11 3.71
C GLY A 474 -8.18 2.87 4.51
N THR A 475 -8.86 1.96 3.84
CA THR A 475 -9.28 0.67 4.40
C THR A 475 -8.31 -0.42 3.98
N PRO A 476 -8.25 -1.56 4.67
CA PRO A 476 -7.45 -2.70 4.21
C PRO A 476 -7.69 -3.04 2.74
N ALA A 477 -8.95 -3.04 2.29
CA ALA A 477 -9.32 -3.33 0.91
C ALA A 477 -8.82 -2.29 -0.11
N THR A 478 -8.66 -1.02 0.27
CA THR A 478 -8.33 0.08 -0.65
C THR A 478 -6.86 0.49 -0.65
N ARG A 479 -6.11 0.23 0.43
CA ARG A 479 -4.70 0.63 0.56
C ARG A 479 -3.83 0.14 -0.60
N ALA A 480 -3.97 -1.13 -0.98
CA ALA A 480 -3.23 -1.71 -2.10
C ALA A 480 -3.47 -0.95 -3.41
N ALA A 481 -4.73 -0.63 -3.73
CA ALA A 481 -5.10 0.10 -4.93
C ALA A 481 -4.54 1.55 -4.92
N ILE A 482 -4.48 2.18 -3.76
CA ILE A 482 -3.89 3.52 -3.58
C ILE A 482 -2.39 3.49 -3.88
N LEU A 483 -1.65 2.51 -3.36
CA LEU A 483 -0.22 2.35 -3.64
C LEU A 483 0.04 2.12 -5.13
N GLU A 484 -0.71 1.22 -5.75
CA GLU A 484 -0.62 0.97 -7.19
C GLU A 484 -0.93 2.23 -8.02
N LYS A 485 -1.96 2.99 -7.64
CA LYS A 485 -2.32 4.24 -8.32
C LYS A 485 -1.19 5.27 -8.24
N LEU A 486 -0.55 5.43 -7.08
CA LEU A 486 0.61 6.33 -6.93
C LEU A 486 1.78 5.93 -7.85
N VAL A 487 2.03 4.62 -8.00
CA VAL A 487 3.07 4.10 -8.89
C VAL A 487 2.67 4.28 -10.37
N GLN A 488 1.45 3.92 -10.75
CA GLN A 488 0.95 4.06 -12.13
C GLN A 488 0.92 5.51 -12.62
N MET A 489 0.58 6.44 -11.72
CA MET A 489 0.61 7.88 -12.01
C MET A 489 2.02 8.47 -12.07
N GLY A 490 3.04 7.69 -11.72
CA GLY A 490 4.43 8.11 -11.75
C GLY A 490 4.83 9.04 -10.61
N PHE A 491 4.04 9.15 -9.53
CA PHE A 491 4.39 9.92 -8.34
C PHE A 491 5.33 9.17 -7.40
N VAL A 492 5.29 7.84 -7.45
CA VAL A 492 6.13 6.93 -6.67
C VAL A 492 6.74 5.88 -7.60
N GLN A 493 7.95 5.45 -7.31
CA GLN A 493 8.61 4.34 -8.00
C GLN A 493 9.07 3.28 -7.01
N ARG A 494 9.04 2.02 -7.44
CA ARG A 494 9.61 0.90 -6.70
C ARG A 494 11.10 0.76 -7.03
N LYS A 495 11.98 0.78 -6.01
CA LYS A 495 13.40 0.45 -6.11
C LYS A 495 13.67 -0.78 -5.25
N GLY A 496 13.64 -1.97 -5.84
CA GLY A 496 13.57 -3.22 -5.10
C GLY A 496 12.29 -3.24 -4.25
N LYS A 497 12.41 -3.50 -2.95
CA LYS A 497 11.28 -3.45 -2.00
C LYS A 497 10.92 -2.02 -1.55
N GLN A 498 11.74 -1.01 -1.85
CA GLN A 498 11.55 0.36 -1.38
C GLN A 498 10.60 1.15 -2.28
N LEU A 499 9.78 2.00 -1.66
CA LEU A 499 8.94 3.00 -2.32
C LEU A 499 9.61 4.36 -2.20
N VAL A 500 9.93 4.97 -3.33
CA VAL A 500 10.65 6.24 -3.40
C VAL A 500 9.81 7.25 -4.18
N PRO A 501 9.57 8.47 -3.64
CA PRO A 501 8.84 9.49 -4.38
C PRO A 501 9.65 9.94 -5.61
N THR A 502 8.96 10.22 -6.70
CA THR A 502 9.57 10.82 -7.89
C THR A 502 9.62 12.35 -7.77
N LYS A 503 10.34 13.03 -8.67
CA LYS A 503 10.33 14.51 -8.75
C LYS A 503 8.89 15.05 -8.85
N ASP A 504 8.05 14.41 -9.66
CA ASP A 504 6.63 14.77 -9.82
C ASP A 504 5.82 14.55 -8.53
N GLY A 505 6.09 13.45 -7.81
CA GLY A 505 5.46 13.17 -6.52
C GLY A 505 5.87 14.18 -5.45
N ILE A 506 7.15 14.54 -5.38
CA ILE A 506 7.65 15.58 -4.46
C ILE A 506 6.98 16.92 -4.79
N ASN A 507 6.97 17.30 -6.06
CA ASN A 507 6.37 18.56 -6.51
C ASN A 507 4.87 18.61 -6.19
N LEU A 508 4.14 17.50 -6.40
CA LEU A 508 2.72 17.42 -6.04
C LEU A 508 2.50 17.64 -4.54
N ALA A 509 3.29 17.00 -3.69
CA ALA A 509 3.20 17.18 -2.24
C ALA A 509 3.55 18.61 -1.76
N VAL A 510 4.36 19.35 -2.53
CA VAL A 510 4.75 20.73 -2.24
C VAL A 510 3.70 21.75 -2.69
N VAL A 511 3.00 21.49 -3.81
CA VAL A 511 2.03 22.46 -4.34
C VAL A 511 0.67 22.37 -3.66
N LEU A 512 0.31 21.22 -3.12
CA LEU A 512 -0.96 21.01 -2.45
C LEU A 512 -0.97 21.64 -1.05
N PRO A 513 -2.14 22.13 -0.59
CA PRO A 513 -2.30 22.62 0.77
C PRO A 513 -2.21 21.50 1.80
N GLU A 514 -1.88 21.88 3.04
CA GLU A 514 -1.78 20.95 4.16
C GLU A 514 -3.09 20.20 4.40
N SER A 515 -4.24 20.86 4.24
CA SER A 515 -5.55 20.23 4.37
C SER A 515 -5.77 19.02 3.47
N LEU A 516 -5.12 18.97 2.29
CA LEU A 516 -5.20 17.84 1.37
C LEU A 516 -4.02 16.86 1.53
N THR A 517 -2.99 17.21 2.28
CA THR A 517 -1.79 16.37 2.48
C THR A 517 -1.66 15.80 3.88
N SER A 518 -2.44 16.31 4.85
CA SER A 518 -2.50 15.80 6.22
C SER A 518 -3.52 14.66 6.37
N PRO A 519 -3.27 13.67 7.24
CA PRO A 519 -4.28 12.68 7.64
C PRO A 519 -5.47 13.26 8.40
N SER A 520 -5.37 14.47 8.98
CA SER A 520 -6.38 15.10 9.84
C SER A 520 -7.74 15.27 9.14
N LEU A 521 -7.76 15.63 7.84
CA LEU A 521 -9.00 15.70 7.08
C LEU A 521 -9.75 14.34 7.07
N THR A 522 -9.00 13.25 6.95
CA THR A 522 -9.60 11.90 6.98
C THR A 522 -10.18 11.58 8.37
N ALA A 523 -9.46 11.94 9.44
CA ALA A 523 -9.92 11.73 10.82
C ALA A 523 -11.17 12.55 11.12
N GLU A 524 -11.19 13.83 10.73
CA GLU A 524 -12.34 14.72 10.90
C GLU A 524 -13.59 14.16 10.19
N TRP A 525 -13.46 13.73 8.95
CA TRP A 525 -14.58 13.14 8.21
C TRP A 525 -15.07 11.86 8.86
N GLU A 526 -14.20 10.94 9.23
CA GLU A 526 -14.62 9.68 9.86
C GLU A 526 -15.33 9.92 11.21
N ASN A 527 -14.95 10.97 11.95
CA ASN A 527 -15.66 11.38 13.16
C ASN A 527 -17.10 11.80 12.82
N ARG A 528 -17.28 12.72 11.86
CA ARG A 528 -18.60 13.21 11.45
C ARG A 528 -19.46 12.10 10.85
N LEU A 529 -18.88 11.28 9.96
CA LEU A 529 -19.57 10.14 9.33
C LEU A 529 -19.99 9.08 10.36
N THR A 530 -19.21 8.87 11.40
CA THR A 530 -19.58 7.98 12.51
C THR A 530 -20.79 8.51 13.27
N GLU A 531 -20.89 9.81 13.50
CA GLU A 531 -22.06 10.41 14.16
C GLU A 531 -23.30 10.41 13.25
N ILE A 532 -23.12 10.58 11.93
CA ILE A 532 -24.21 10.40 10.94
C ILE A 532 -24.72 8.95 10.98
N ALA A 533 -23.83 7.96 10.97
CA ALA A 533 -24.21 6.54 11.03
C ALA A 533 -24.99 6.15 12.29
N LYS A 534 -24.81 6.92 13.40
CA LYS A 534 -25.58 6.79 14.65
C LYS A 534 -26.88 7.60 14.67
N GLY A 535 -27.19 8.34 13.62
CA GLY A 535 -28.34 9.26 13.56
C GLY A 535 -28.19 10.50 14.47
N LYS A 536 -26.96 10.89 14.84
CA LYS A 536 -26.69 12.03 15.75
C LYS A 536 -26.22 13.29 15.03
N ALA A 537 -25.85 13.21 13.77
CA ALA A 537 -25.43 14.35 12.95
C ALA A 537 -26.25 14.39 11.64
N ASP A 538 -26.44 15.59 11.12
CA ASP A 538 -27.19 15.82 9.88
C ASP A 538 -26.29 15.56 8.64
N PRO A 539 -26.69 14.67 7.72
CA PRO A 539 -26.00 14.44 6.47
C PRO A 539 -25.88 15.69 5.58
N ASP A 540 -26.92 16.52 5.52
CA ASP A 540 -26.96 17.70 4.64
C ASP A 540 -26.02 18.80 5.16
N GLU A 541 -25.91 18.98 6.49
CA GLU A 541 -24.94 19.89 7.10
C GLU A 541 -23.50 19.48 6.76
N PHE A 542 -23.18 18.17 6.86
CA PHE A 542 -21.86 17.65 6.48
C PHE A 542 -21.57 17.93 5.00
N MET A 543 -22.52 17.69 4.09
CA MET A 543 -22.34 17.94 2.68
C MET A 543 -22.15 19.42 2.36
N ALA A 544 -22.89 20.32 3.02
CA ALA A 544 -22.75 21.76 2.85
C ALA A 544 -21.36 22.25 3.29
N GLU A 545 -20.79 21.71 4.37
CA GLU A 545 -19.42 22.00 4.80
C GLU A 545 -18.40 21.55 3.74
N ILE A 546 -18.57 20.38 3.14
CA ILE A 546 -17.67 19.86 2.08
C ILE A 546 -17.75 20.76 0.83
N GLU A 547 -18.95 21.16 0.41
CA GLU A 547 -19.14 22.07 -0.72
C GLU A 547 -18.47 23.43 -0.46
N ALA A 548 -18.63 23.98 0.75
CA ALA A 548 -17.98 25.22 1.16
C ALA A 548 -16.44 25.09 1.14
N GLN A 549 -15.88 23.99 1.63
CA GLN A 549 -14.45 23.71 1.58
C GLN A 549 -13.93 23.64 0.14
N VAL A 550 -14.66 22.99 -0.76
CA VAL A 550 -14.31 22.91 -2.20
C VAL A 550 -14.36 24.29 -2.86
N CYS A 551 -15.40 25.10 -2.59
CA CYS A 551 -15.48 26.47 -3.08
C CYS A 551 -14.31 27.33 -2.59
N GLN A 552 -13.99 27.24 -1.30
CA GLN A 552 -12.85 27.95 -0.72
C GLN A 552 -11.52 27.52 -1.32
N LEU A 553 -11.33 26.21 -1.57
CA LEU A 553 -10.14 25.67 -2.24
C LEU A 553 -9.95 26.30 -3.62
N VAL A 554 -10.98 26.29 -4.46
CA VAL A 554 -10.93 26.86 -5.80
C VAL A 554 -10.63 28.37 -5.75
N LYS A 555 -11.28 29.10 -4.86
CA LYS A 555 -11.06 30.54 -4.69
C LYS A 555 -9.63 30.86 -4.23
N THR A 556 -9.10 30.10 -3.28
CA THR A 556 -7.75 30.32 -2.73
C THR A 556 -6.65 30.06 -3.77
N TYR A 557 -6.81 29.03 -4.59
CA TYR A 557 -5.82 28.63 -5.60
C TYR A 557 -6.22 29.08 -7.01
N SER A 558 -6.47 30.38 -7.17
CA SER A 558 -6.81 30.98 -8.48
C SER A 558 -5.60 31.18 -9.41
N CYS A 559 -4.39 31.20 -8.84
CA CYS A 559 -3.15 31.34 -9.59
C CYS A 559 -1.99 30.60 -8.90
N ILE A 560 -0.93 30.35 -9.66
CA ILE A 560 0.30 29.74 -9.13
C ILE A 560 1.18 30.82 -8.52
N SER A 561 1.69 30.60 -7.33
CA SER A 561 2.70 31.45 -6.71
C SER A 561 4.03 31.42 -7.50
N ALA A 562 4.74 32.55 -7.55
CA ALA A 562 5.92 32.73 -8.40
C ALA A 562 7.03 31.69 -8.14
N ASP A 563 7.21 31.27 -6.89
CA ASP A 563 8.17 30.26 -6.45
C ASP A 563 7.84 28.84 -6.94
N LYS A 564 6.56 28.55 -7.29
CA LYS A 564 6.09 27.22 -7.69
C LYS A 564 5.83 27.07 -9.20
N GLN A 565 5.94 28.17 -9.99
CA GLN A 565 5.58 28.17 -11.42
C GLN A 565 6.34 27.12 -12.26
N ASN A 566 7.57 26.82 -11.92
CA ASN A 566 8.46 25.96 -12.71
C ASN A 566 8.53 24.51 -12.23
N LEU A 567 7.80 24.13 -11.16
CA LEU A 567 7.94 22.81 -10.52
C LEU A 567 7.62 21.64 -11.46
N PHE A 568 6.65 21.79 -12.35
CA PHE A 568 6.26 20.74 -13.30
C PHE A 568 6.72 20.98 -14.74
N GLN A 569 7.51 22.02 -14.97
CA GLN A 569 8.12 22.18 -16.27
C GLN A 569 9.14 21.06 -16.47
N SER A 570 8.95 20.25 -17.51
CA SER A 570 9.98 19.31 -17.94
C SER A 570 11.23 20.10 -18.28
N GLU A 571 12.37 19.74 -17.72
CA GLU A 571 13.65 20.20 -18.24
C GLU A 571 13.69 19.80 -19.71
N ARG A 572 13.50 20.78 -20.59
CA ARG A 572 13.55 20.52 -22.02
C ARG A 572 14.98 20.13 -22.36
N VAL A 573 15.18 18.89 -22.75
CA VAL A 573 16.51 18.41 -23.16
C VAL A 573 16.90 19.19 -24.40
N ILE A 574 17.90 20.04 -24.26
CA ILE A 574 18.47 20.81 -25.40
C ILE A 574 19.31 19.85 -26.23
N ILE A 575 18.93 19.68 -27.49
CA ILE A 575 19.64 18.82 -28.44
C ILE A 575 20.69 19.58 -29.23
N GLY A 576 20.50 20.87 -29.44
CA GLY A 576 21.41 21.75 -30.18
C GLY A 576 20.79 23.08 -30.48
N LYS A 577 21.43 23.86 -31.37
CA LYS A 577 20.94 25.12 -31.86
C LYS A 577 20.19 24.97 -33.18
N CYS A 578 19.13 25.75 -33.35
CA CYS A 578 18.34 25.75 -34.56
C CYS A 578 19.13 26.37 -35.73
N PRO A 579 19.27 25.66 -36.87
CA PRO A 579 20.02 26.21 -38.01
C PRO A 579 19.31 27.38 -38.67
N ARG A 580 18.01 27.59 -38.43
CA ARG A 580 17.22 28.68 -39.02
C ARG A 580 17.26 29.98 -38.21
N CYS A 581 17.21 29.90 -36.89
CA CYS A 581 17.07 31.09 -36.04
C CYS A 581 18.03 31.15 -34.85
N GLY A 582 18.90 30.15 -34.66
CA GLY A 582 19.87 30.10 -33.57
C GLY A 582 19.32 29.75 -32.18
N GLU A 583 18.00 29.66 -32.03
CA GLU A 583 17.37 29.31 -30.75
C GLU A 583 17.59 27.81 -30.39
N ASN A 584 17.36 27.44 -29.14
CA ASN A 584 17.53 26.05 -28.73
C ASN A 584 16.52 25.11 -29.40
N VAL A 585 16.99 23.93 -29.81
CA VAL A 585 16.15 22.81 -30.26
C VAL A 585 16.00 21.83 -29.12
N TYR A 586 14.76 21.49 -28.82
CA TYR A 586 14.40 20.64 -27.72
C TYR A 586 13.92 19.26 -28.20
N GLU A 587 14.09 18.25 -27.35
CA GLU A 587 13.54 16.92 -27.59
C GLU A 587 12.06 16.84 -27.16
N GLY A 588 11.18 16.51 -28.09
CA GLY A 588 9.78 16.14 -27.84
C GLY A 588 9.56 14.62 -27.91
N LYS A 589 8.37 14.17 -27.57
CA LYS A 589 8.01 12.74 -27.67
C LYS A 589 8.15 12.20 -29.09
N LYS A 590 7.70 12.96 -30.11
CA LYS A 590 7.65 12.53 -31.52
C LYS A 590 8.64 13.29 -32.42
N ASN A 591 9.30 14.31 -31.95
CA ASN A 591 10.11 15.21 -32.75
C ASN A 591 11.23 15.91 -31.95
N PHE A 592 12.11 16.60 -32.67
CA PHE A 592 13.02 17.62 -32.15
C PHE A 592 12.57 18.95 -32.73
N TYR A 593 12.26 19.96 -31.90
CA TYR A 593 11.60 21.19 -32.32
C TYR A 593 12.30 22.44 -31.79
N CYS A 594 12.27 23.52 -32.60
CA CYS A 594 12.79 24.80 -32.17
C CYS A 594 11.96 25.44 -31.06
N GLY A 595 12.60 26.03 -30.05
CA GLY A 595 11.95 26.71 -28.92
C GLY A 595 11.28 28.02 -29.30
N ASN A 596 11.69 28.65 -30.41
CA ASN A 596 11.07 29.86 -30.95
C ASN A 596 9.74 29.51 -31.64
N ARG A 597 8.62 30.00 -31.09
CA ARG A 597 7.28 29.77 -31.63
C ARG A 597 7.06 30.26 -33.05
N GLY A 598 7.82 31.29 -33.44
CA GLY A 598 7.79 31.83 -34.81
C GLY A 598 8.61 31.01 -35.81
N CYS A 599 9.44 30.06 -35.35
CA CYS A 599 10.28 29.23 -36.17
C CYS A 599 9.66 27.86 -36.40
N GLN A 600 9.43 27.48 -37.65
CA GLN A 600 8.79 26.19 -38.00
C GLN A 600 9.79 25.03 -38.11
N PHE A 601 11.03 25.18 -37.61
CA PHE A 601 12.02 24.09 -37.67
C PHE A 601 11.64 22.91 -36.78
N VAL A 602 11.39 21.74 -37.38
CA VAL A 602 11.04 20.49 -36.70
C VAL A 602 11.66 19.31 -37.42
N MET A 603 12.37 18.45 -36.69
CA MET A 603 12.87 17.16 -37.17
C MET A 603 12.02 16.05 -36.55
N TRP A 604 11.32 15.27 -37.36
CA TRP A 604 10.43 14.20 -36.88
C TRP A 604 11.20 12.89 -36.62
N LYS A 605 10.95 12.23 -35.46
CA LYS A 605 11.61 10.96 -35.12
C LYS A 605 11.22 9.81 -36.05
N ASN A 606 10.01 9.88 -36.63
CA ASN A 606 9.49 8.97 -37.64
C ASN A 606 9.65 9.53 -39.07
N ASP A 607 10.74 10.25 -39.33
CA ASP A 607 11.00 10.76 -40.67
C ASP A 607 11.21 9.63 -41.69
N ARG A 608 10.57 9.77 -42.87
CA ARG A 608 10.58 8.78 -43.95
C ARG A 608 11.99 8.38 -44.39
N PHE A 609 12.96 9.29 -44.38
CA PHE A 609 14.33 8.99 -44.71
C PHE A 609 14.94 7.92 -43.79
N PHE A 610 14.69 8.02 -42.49
CA PHE A 610 15.20 7.08 -41.49
C PHE A 610 14.38 5.79 -41.47
N GLU A 611 13.06 5.88 -41.61
CA GLU A 611 12.17 4.71 -41.64
C GLU A 611 12.49 3.77 -42.81
N GLN A 612 12.63 4.30 -44.02
CA GLN A 612 13.02 3.51 -45.21
C GLN A 612 14.37 2.84 -45.05
N ARG A 613 15.26 3.40 -44.24
CA ARG A 613 16.59 2.82 -43.97
C ARG A 613 16.62 2.01 -42.67
N LYS A 614 15.45 1.66 -42.10
CA LYS A 614 15.26 0.86 -40.89
C LYS A 614 16.15 1.36 -39.74
N LYS A 615 16.31 2.68 -39.61
CA LYS A 615 17.19 3.33 -38.63
C LYS A 615 16.41 4.25 -37.71
N ALA A 616 16.53 4.05 -36.39
CA ALA A 616 15.93 4.96 -35.40
C ALA A 616 16.64 6.32 -35.43
N PHE A 617 15.86 7.39 -35.51
CA PHE A 617 16.37 8.76 -35.44
C PHE A 617 16.51 9.20 -33.97
N THR A 618 17.69 8.99 -33.42
CA THR A 618 18.00 9.18 -32.01
C THR A 618 18.44 10.61 -31.69
N PRO A 619 18.36 11.05 -30.41
CA PRO A 619 18.87 12.36 -29.97
C PRO A 619 20.35 12.58 -30.34
N LYS A 620 21.17 11.55 -30.29
CA LYS A 620 22.59 11.62 -30.68
C LYS A 620 22.78 11.97 -32.18
N ILE A 621 21.96 11.38 -33.06
CA ILE A 621 21.98 11.70 -34.49
C ILE A 621 21.49 13.13 -34.73
N ALA A 622 20.39 13.52 -34.07
CA ALA A 622 19.85 14.87 -34.18
C ALA A 622 20.86 15.92 -33.70
N ALA A 623 21.52 15.70 -32.56
CA ALA A 623 22.55 16.59 -32.03
C ALA A 623 23.75 16.75 -33.01
N ALA A 624 24.21 15.65 -33.62
CA ALA A 624 25.29 15.68 -34.59
C ALA A 624 24.91 16.49 -35.88
N LEU A 625 23.67 16.28 -36.35
CA LEU A 625 23.12 17.02 -37.50
C LEU A 625 22.98 18.51 -37.20
N LEU A 626 22.50 18.87 -36.01
CA LEU A 626 22.36 20.28 -35.60
C LEU A 626 23.73 20.97 -35.41
N LYS A 627 24.71 20.26 -34.83
CA LYS A 627 26.04 20.84 -34.54
C LYS A 627 26.91 20.97 -35.76
N ASN A 628 26.91 19.99 -36.67
CA ASN A 628 27.89 19.86 -37.75
C ASN A 628 27.25 19.90 -39.13
N GLY A 629 25.92 20.03 -39.26
CA GLY A 629 25.20 19.87 -40.52
C GLY A 629 25.20 18.44 -41.06
N LYS A 630 25.96 17.51 -40.42
CA LYS A 630 26.12 16.13 -40.83
C LYS A 630 26.33 15.17 -39.67
N ALA A 631 25.95 13.89 -39.87
CA ALA A 631 26.15 12.82 -38.93
C ALA A 631 26.64 11.53 -39.60
N LYS A 632 27.68 10.89 -39.06
CA LYS A 632 28.11 9.55 -39.50
C LYS A 632 27.17 8.52 -38.85
N ILE A 633 26.46 7.74 -39.66
CA ILE A 633 25.47 6.78 -39.21
C ILE A 633 25.86 5.39 -39.70
N LYS A 634 25.99 4.43 -38.77
CA LYS A 634 26.28 3.05 -39.08
C LYS A 634 25.00 2.23 -39.26
N GLY A 635 25.05 1.27 -40.21
CA GLY A 635 23.98 0.29 -40.37
C GLY A 635 22.67 0.87 -40.93
N LEU A 636 22.75 1.75 -41.92
CA LEU A 636 21.62 2.16 -42.76
C LEU A 636 21.24 1.02 -43.70
N TYR A 637 19.96 0.69 -43.81
CA TYR A 637 19.49 -0.37 -44.72
C TYR A 637 19.31 0.16 -46.15
N SER A 638 19.71 -0.62 -47.13
CA SER A 638 19.48 -0.36 -48.56
C SER A 638 18.46 -1.35 -49.13
N GLU A 639 17.31 -0.81 -49.56
CA GLU A 639 16.28 -1.65 -50.23
C GLU A 639 16.79 -2.27 -51.58
N LYS A 640 17.69 -1.58 -52.26
CA LYS A 640 18.22 -2.05 -53.55
C LYS A 640 19.14 -3.26 -53.41
N THR A 641 19.90 -3.35 -52.31
CA THR A 641 20.91 -4.40 -52.13
C THR A 641 20.56 -5.38 -51.01
N GLY A 642 19.52 -5.12 -50.22
CA GLY A 642 19.15 -5.94 -49.08
C GLY A 642 20.16 -5.93 -47.92
N LYS A 643 21.20 -5.09 -47.98
CA LYS A 643 22.30 -5.06 -47.02
C LYS A 643 22.35 -3.74 -46.25
N THR A 644 23.00 -3.75 -45.08
CA THR A 644 23.29 -2.54 -44.32
C THR A 644 24.62 -1.92 -44.78
N TYR A 645 24.69 -0.57 -44.71
CA TYR A 645 25.87 0.20 -45.08
C TYR A 645 26.06 1.38 -44.10
N ASP A 646 27.26 1.87 -43.97
CA ASP A 646 27.62 3.05 -43.20
C ASP A 646 27.73 4.26 -44.13
N ALA A 647 27.13 5.39 -43.70
CA ALA A 647 27.22 6.63 -44.49
C ALA A 647 27.18 7.88 -43.64
N THR A 648 27.66 8.98 -44.20
CA THR A 648 27.43 10.33 -43.66
C THR A 648 26.10 10.84 -44.19
N VAL A 649 25.21 11.24 -43.30
CA VAL A 649 23.92 11.88 -43.61
C VAL A 649 24.05 13.36 -43.38
N LEU A 650 23.62 14.15 -44.37
CA LEU A 650 23.60 15.61 -44.34
C LEU A 650 22.20 16.10 -44.00
N LEU A 651 22.14 17.16 -43.20
CA LEU A 651 20.92 17.93 -42.97
C LEU A 651 20.68 18.83 -44.21
N ALA A 652 19.58 18.59 -44.91
CA ALA A 652 19.21 19.38 -46.08
C ALA A 652 17.95 20.20 -45.77
N ASP A 653 18.13 21.29 -44.99
CA ASP A 653 17.06 22.19 -44.65
C ASP A 653 16.87 23.25 -45.74
N THR A 654 15.72 23.24 -46.39
CA THR A 654 15.34 24.17 -47.44
C THR A 654 14.51 25.36 -46.92
N GLY A 655 14.33 25.48 -45.60
CA GLY A 655 13.50 26.52 -44.99
C GLY A 655 12.00 26.26 -45.04
N GLY A 656 11.55 25.17 -45.66
CA GLY A 656 10.15 24.80 -45.78
C GLY A 656 9.55 24.14 -44.52
N LYS A 657 8.31 23.62 -44.65
CA LYS A 657 7.58 22.99 -43.57
C LYS A 657 8.30 21.73 -43.03
N TYR A 658 9.05 21.03 -43.86
CA TYR A 658 9.74 19.79 -43.55
C TYR A 658 11.23 19.92 -43.69
N VAL A 659 12.00 19.33 -42.83
CA VAL A 659 13.44 19.20 -42.90
C VAL A 659 13.75 17.89 -43.62
N ASN A 660 14.66 17.93 -44.59
CA ASN A 660 15.05 16.80 -45.42
C ASN A 660 16.47 16.32 -45.06
N TYR A 661 16.78 15.08 -45.46
CA TYR A 661 18.08 14.45 -45.23
C TYR A 661 18.59 13.84 -46.53
N ARG A 662 19.91 13.84 -46.75
CA ARG A 662 20.55 13.20 -47.89
C ARG A 662 21.82 12.47 -47.46
N VAL A 663 22.15 11.39 -48.17
CA VAL A 663 23.45 10.72 -48.00
C VAL A 663 24.52 11.49 -48.74
N GLU A 664 25.64 11.75 -48.10
CA GLU A 664 26.80 12.37 -48.69
C GLU A 664 27.36 11.43 -49.79
N ARG A 665 27.43 11.88 -51.05
CA ARG A 665 28.08 11.12 -52.10
C ARG A 665 29.58 11.21 -51.89
N LYS A 666 30.28 10.07 -51.85
CA LYS A 666 31.73 10.07 -52.04
C LYS A 666 31.95 10.36 -53.53
N GLU A 667 32.63 11.43 -53.85
CA GLU A 667 33.20 11.70 -55.17
C GLU A 667 34.24 10.65 -55.50
#